data_96384f473f8ba073329ae0d499a998c6
#
_entry.id   96384f473f8ba073329ae0d499a998c6
#
_cell.length_a   1.000
_cell.length_b   1.000
_cell.length_c   1.000
_cell.angle_alpha   90.00
_cell.angle_beta   90.00
_cell.angle_gamma   90.00
#
_symmetry.space_group_name_H-M   'P 1'
#
loop_
_entity.id
_entity.type
_entity.pdbx_description
1 polymer ?
#
loop_
_entity_poly.entity_id
_entity_poly.type
_entity_poly.pdbx_seq_one_letter_code
_entity_poly.pdbx_strand_id
1 'polypeptide(L)'
;MEIIKEQQRMNTWFRKHREDVLHEQSVDVEQGLSESEANKRQEKYGLNQLEAGKKINPLALFFGQFKDVLVIILLVAAIVSWGVGLVGERDNTATSVESVRSELRCDRITAEVLDTDKYCVDINEGTDLATICATEPSETVMVELCAAGTEESGEGGQEALLIFAIVIAIALIGFFNEYKAEKTVEALMKLVGSKATVRRGGKVIEIDAINVVPGDIVILEEGAKVPADMRLLQVHSLQINEASLTGESLPVTKHENQIEKDASLGDQKNMAFAGTFVTQGTAEGVVVETAQKTELGKIASLVNDIEVEETPMQRKLDALGKKLGLLILVICALVFVIVLFLVDEARDKEFVARAIFAFTAAVALAVAAIPEGLAFVVRISLALGARRMAAKNGLVRRLSAVEALGSTDVICSDKTGTLTKGEMTVRSIVAGGKTLEVTGGGYSMSGEFQLDGSKSELSKAHEQLLLVGALCNNARHKEDKVFGDPTEGALLVSAGKTGLSYEEAQTHYKRVDEVPFTSDRKFMSTVHATKTGFLIASKGSIEATLQRCSHMIDDKGKTVKITPADKKAILEQNKHLSSQALRVLGFAKKEVKTQPKNDKDIEKNLVFIGLQAMMDPPREEVMQVIHKVQSEAGMRVVMITGDYIETAKAVAKEIGIVGEAISGMELEAMSQKEFEEKVEEISIYARVNPEHKIRIVKALKAHGHQVAMTGDGVNDAPAIKAADIGIAMGIT
;
A
#
# COMPACT_ATOMS: atom_id res chain seq x y z
N MET A 1 -14.47 -19.85 11.62
CA MET A 1 -14.25 -20.11 13.06
C MET A 1 -13.20 -21.20 13.31
N GLU A 2 -13.14 -22.28 12.55
CA GLU A 2 -12.06 -23.29 12.66
C GLU A 2 -10.71 -22.76 12.15
N ILE A 3 -10.68 -22.03 11.07
CA ILE A 3 -9.47 -21.41 10.52
C ILE A 3 -8.87 -20.39 11.53
N ILE A 4 -9.70 -19.61 12.22
CA ILE A 4 -9.26 -18.66 13.25
C ILE A 4 -8.72 -19.40 14.49
N LYS A 5 -9.29 -20.54 14.85
CA LYS A 5 -8.77 -21.38 15.95
C LYS A 5 -7.49 -22.12 15.61
N GLU A 6 -7.27 -22.44 14.35
CA GLU A 6 -6.01 -23.03 13.86
C GLU A 6 -4.91 -21.97 13.75
N GLN A 7 -5.23 -20.74 13.34
CA GLN A 7 -4.32 -19.59 13.36
C GLN A 7 -3.91 -19.17 14.78
N GLN A 8 -4.80 -19.21 15.75
CA GLN A 8 -4.46 -18.96 17.17
C GLN A 8 -3.57 -20.04 17.78
N ARG A 9 -3.52 -21.24 17.24
CA ARG A 9 -2.60 -22.31 17.67
C ARG A 9 -1.17 -22.18 17.12
N MET A 10 -0.95 -21.40 16.05
CA MET A 10 0.31 -21.42 15.30
C MET A 10 1.37 -20.42 15.77
N ASN A 11 1.05 -19.42 16.59
CA ASN A 11 2.05 -18.43 17.00
C ASN A 11 2.38 -18.50 18.51
N THR A 12 2.84 -19.68 18.97
CA THR A 12 3.23 -19.87 20.37
C THR A 12 4.74 -20.01 20.57
N TRP A 13 5.55 -19.74 19.54
CA TRP A 13 7.00 -19.90 19.63
C TRP A 13 7.64 -19.01 20.70
N PHE A 14 7.15 -17.81 20.91
CA PHE A 14 7.61 -16.90 21.96
C PHE A 14 7.30 -17.42 23.39
N ARG A 15 6.29 -18.30 23.54
CA ARG A 15 5.92 -18.91 24.82
C ARG A 15 6.72 -20.14 25.17
N LYS A 16 7.44 -20.73 24.20
CA LYS A 16 8.22 -21.96 24.40
C LYS A 16 9.58 -21.64 24.97
N HIS A 17 10.07 -22.52 25.84
CA HIS A 17 11.46 -22.47 26.27
C HIS A 17 12.35 -22.77 25.06
N ARG A 18 13.55 -22.16 24.99
CA ARG A 18 14.47 -22.33 23.86
C ARG A 18 14.82 -23.78 23.56
N GLU A 19 14.99 -24.61 24.59
CA GLU A 19 15.29 -26.03 24.47
C GLU A 19 14.14 -26.83 23.85
N ASP A 20 12.88 -26.49 24.18
CA ASP A 20 11.70 -27.11 23.60
C ASP A 20 11.60 -26.78 22.09
N VAL A 21 11.93 -25.54 21.70
CA VAL A 21 11.95 -25.12 20.29
C VAL A 21 13.01 -25.88 19.51
N LEU A 22 14.22 -26.01 20.06
CA LEU A 22 15.31 -26.78 19.45
C LEU A 22 14.95 -28.26 19.28
N HIS A 23 14.34 -28.86 20.31
CA HIS A 23 13.87 -30.23 20.25
C HIS A 23 12.77 -30.41 19.16
N GLU A 24 11.80 -29.50 19.11
CA GLU A 24 10.71 -29.55 18.12
C GLU A 24 11.24 -29.34 16.70
N GLN A 25 12.23 -28.44 16.53
CA GLN A 25 12.91 -28.25 15.25
C GLN A 25 13.97 -29.34 14.96
N SER A 26 14.21 -30.25 15.90
CA SER A 26 15.20 -31.34 15.76
C SER A 26 16.56 -30.85 15.27
N VAL A 27 17.10 -29.82 15.94
CA VAL A 27 18.37 -29.18 15.58
C VAL A 27 19.25 -28.95 16.83
N ASP A 28 20.55 -29.16 16.66
CA ASP A 28 21.57 -28.81 17.63
C ASP A 28 22.16 -27.44 17.32
N VAL A 29 22.36 -26.59 18.35
CA VAL A 29 22.79 -25.20 18.16
C VAL A 29 24.22 -25.10 17.60
N GLU A 30 25.13 -25.99 18.03
CA GLU A 30 26.54 -25.94 17.63
C GLU A 30 26.76 -26.57 16.25
N GLN A 31 26.02 -27.62 15.92
CA GLN A 31 26.14 -28.31 14.64
C GLN A 31 25.25 -27.68 13.54
N GLY A 32 24.10 -27.14 13.91
CA GLY A 32 23.08 -26.74 12.93
C GLY A 32 22.55 -27.92 12.11
N LEU A 33 21.81 -27.65 11.05
CA LEU A 33 21.34 -28.69 10.13
C LEU A 33 22.48 -29.23 9.26
N SER A 34 22.46 -30.53 8.94
CA SER A 34 23.30 -31.04 7.85
C SER A 34 22.76 -30.56 6.50
N GLU A 35 23.62 -30.48 5.48
CA GLU A 35 23.20 -30.05 4.13
C GLU A 35 22.13 -30.98 3.53
N SER A 36 22.25 -32.28 3.80
CA SER A 36 21.25 -33.28 3.39
C SER A 36 19.89 -33.05 4.05
N GLU A 37 19.86 -32.68 5.34
CA GLU A 37 18.63 -32.40 6.07
C GLU A 37 18.03 -31.05 5.62
N ALA A 38 18.85 -30.03 5.37
CA ALA A 38 18.39 -28.76 4.84
C ALA A 38 17.72 -28.92 3.46
N ASN A 39 18.30 -29.74 2.57
CA ASN A 39 17.70 -30.03 1.26
C ASN A 39 16.36 -30.78 1.39
N LYS A 40 16.24 -31.77 2.27
CA LYS A 40 14.97 -32.45 2.54
C LYS A 40 13.91 -31.49 3.08
N ARG A 41 14.30 -30.56 3.97
CA ARG A 41 13.38 -29.55 4.48
C ARG A 41 12.98 -28.56 3.39
N GLN A 42 13.88 -28.19 2.50
CA GLN A 42 13.55 -27.35 1.36
C GLN A 42 12.56 -28.04 0.40
N GLU A 43 12.69 -29.34 0.17
CA GLU A 43 11.68 -30.10 -0.59
C GLU A 43 10.31 -30.14 0.10
N LYS A 44 10.31 -30.25 1.44
CA LYS A 44 9.08 -30.33 2.24
C LYS A 44 8.39 -28.99 2.43
N TYR A 45 9.12 -27.91 2.72
CA TYR A 45 8.58 -26.60 3.08
C TYR A 45 8.60 -25.60 1.91
N GLY A 46 9.32 -25.89 0.83
CA GLY A 46 9.53 -25.01 -0.30
C GLY A 46 10.65 -23.99 -0.06
N LEU A 47 10.81 -23.09 -1.02
CA LEU A 47 11.74 -21.96 -0.93
C LEU A 47 11.20 -20.89 0.02
N ASN A 48 12.10 -20.23 0.75
CA ASN A 48 11.76 -19.08 1.60
C ASN A 48 11.54 -17.81 0.75
N GLN A 49 10.47 -17.82 -0.02
CA GLN A 49 10.04 -16.69 -0.85
C GLN A 49 8.53 -16.51 -0.75
N LEU A 50 8.10 -15.27 -0.75
CA LEU A 50 6.68 -14.97 -0.83
C LEU A 50 6.18 -15.35 -2.24
N GLU A 51 5.07 -16.07 -2.31
CA GLU A 51 4.45 -16.35 -3.60
C GLU A 51 4.03 -15.04 -4.24
N ALA A 52 4.59 -14.75 -5.41
CA ALA A 52 4.04 -13.73 -6.28
C ALA A 52 2.61 -14.15 -6.63
N GLY A 53 1.65 -13.24 -6.51
CA GLY A 53 0.23 -13.50 -6.77
C GLY A 53 -0.01 -14.32 -8.04
N LYS A 54 -1.22 -14.85 -8.24
CA LYS A 54 -1.60 -15.78 -9.34
C LYS A 54 -0.83 -15.48 -10.62
N LYS A 55 -0.06 -16.47 -11.10
CA LYS A 55 0.70 -16.35 -12.36
C LYS A 55 -0.25 -15.86 -13.45
N ILE A 56 0.12 -14.78 -14.09
CA ILE A 56 -0.60 -14.19 -15.23
C ILE A 56 -0.72 -15.27 -16.31
N ASN A 57 -1.94 -15.67 -16.62
CA ASN A 57 -2.21 -16.50 -17.79
C ASN A 57 -2.63 -15.59 -18.95
N PRO A 58 -1.73 -15.30 -19.92
CA PRO A 58 -2.04 -14.36 -21.01
C PRO A 58 -3.24 -14.81 -21.85
N LEU A 59 -3.44 -16.12 -21.99
CA LEU A 59 -4.59 -16.66 -22.74
C LEU A 59 -5.90 -16.42 -21.98
N ALA A 60 -5.91 -16.61 -20.66
CA ALA A 60 -7.11 -16.37 -19.85
C ALA A 60 -7.50 -14.88 -19.86
N LEU A 61 -6.51 -13.98 -19.83
CA LEU A 61 -6.69 -12.53 -19.97
C LEU A 61 -7.28 -12.17 -21.34
N PHE A 62 -6.72 -12.71 -22.42
CA PHE A 62 -7.24 -12.46 -23.78
C PHE A 62 -8.68 -12.96 -23.94
N PHE A 63 -8.97 -14.21 -23.56
CA PHE A 63 -10.33 -14.75 -23.62
C PHE A 63 -11.29 -14.09 -22.62
N GLY A 64 -10.77 -13.49 -21.57
CA GLY A 64 -11.57 -12.68 -20.63
C GLY A 64 -12.23 -11.48 -21.30
N GLN A 65 -11.61 -10.89 -22.32
CA GLN A 65 -12.16 -9.75 -23.07
C GLN A 65 -13.45 -10.10 -23.83
N PHE A 66 -13.65 -11.37 -24.16
CA PHE A 66 -14.86 -11.84 -24.86
C PHE A 66 -16.06 -12.12 -23.94
N LYS A 67 -15.94 -11.87 -22.63
CA LYS A 67 -17.06 -12.01 -21.68
C LYS A 67 -17.94 -10.77 -21.60
N ASP A 68 -17.53 -9.67 -22.20
CA ASP A 68 -18.33 -8.44 -22.27
C ASP A 68 -19.60 -8.69 -23.06
N VAL A 69 -20.75 -8.24 -22.52
CA VAL A 69 -22.06 -8.46 -23.11
C VAL A 69 -22.17 -7.84 -24.52
N LEU A 70 -21.54 -6.68 -24.72
CA LEU A 70 -21.51 -6.00 -26.01
C LEU A 70 -20.68 -6.77 -27.03
N VAL A 71 -19.51 -7.30 -26.61
CA VAL A 71 -18.67 -8.15 -27.46
C VAL A 71 -19.37 -9.44 -27.84
N ILE A 72 -20.14 -10.04 -26.93
CA ILE A 72 -20.98 -11.23 -27.23
C ILE A 72 -22.04 -10.91 -28.27
N ILE A 73 -22.74 -9.79 -28.15
CA ILE A 73 -23.75 -9.36 -29.12
C ILE A 73 -23.12 -9.17 -30.51
N LEU A 74 -21.96 -8.49 -30.58
CA LEU A 74 -21.22 -8.29 -31.84
C LEU A 74 -20.75 -9.61 -32.46
N LEU A 75 -20.27 -10.55 -31.65
CA LEU A 75 -19.89 -11.90 -32.12
C LEU A 75 -21.07 -12.68 -32.68
N VAL A 76 -22.22 -12.64 -31.99
CA VAL A 76 -23.43 -13.28 -32.47
C VAL A 76 -23.89 -12.65 -33.79
N ALA A 77 -23.86 -11.33 -33.87
CA ALA A 77 -24.18 -10.60 -35.09
C ALA A 77 -23.25 -10.98 -36.25
N ALA A 78 -21.94 -11.03 -36.03
CA ALA A 78 -20.96 -11.43 -37.03
C ALA A 78 -21.17 -12.88 -37.52
N ILE A 79 -21.45 -13.83 -36.61
CA ILE A 79 -21.69 -15.24 -36.94
C ILE A 79 -22.96 -15.38 -37.79
N VAL A 80 -24.01 -14.65 -37.43
CA VAL A 80 -25.27 -14.73 -38.18
C VAL A 80 -25.12 -14.05 -39.55
N SER A 81 -24.46 -12.87 -39.63
CA SER A 81 -24.18 -12.21 -40.90
C SER A 81 -23.33 -13.10 -41.82
N TRP A 82 -22.30 -13.78 -41.24
CA TRP A 82 -21.49 -14.76 -42.00
C TRP A 82 -22.31 -15.98 -42.47
N GLY A 83 -23.16 -16.51 -41.61
CA GLY A 83 -24.09 -17.62 -41.96
C GLY A 83 -25.07 -17.25 -43.10
N VAL A 84 -25.57 -16.02 -43.08
CA VAL A 84 -26.44 -15.48 -44.12
C VAL A 84 -25.68 -15.36 -45.46
N GLY A 85 -24.41 -14.86 -45.42
CA GLY A 85 -23.56 -14.80 -46.61
C GLY A 85 -23.32 -16.18 -47.25
N LEU A 86 -23.09 -17.22 -46.44
CA LEU A 86 -22.90 -18.59 -46.90
C LEU A 86 -24.17 -19.22 -47.52
N VAL A 87 -25.35 -18.88 -47.04
CA VAL A 87 -26.63 -19.34 -47.60
C VAL A 87 -26.92 -18.62 -48.93
N GLY A 88 -26.64 -17.31 -49.00
CA GLY A 88 -26.80 -16.52 -50.24
C GLY A 88 -25.90 -16.99 -51.40
N GLU A 89 -24.66 -17.45 -51.09
CA GLU A 89 -23.78 -18.03 -52.13
C GLU A 89 -24.28 -19.38 -52.67
N ARG A 90 -25.04 -20.19 -51.89
CA ARG A 90 -25.55 -21.49 -52.35
C ARG A 90 -26.71 -21.42 -53.29
N ASP A 91 -27.54 -20.39 -53.18
CA ASP A 91 -28.71 -20.22 -54.08
C ASP A 91 -28.32 -19.64 -55.44
N ASN A 92 -27.22 -18.90 -55.56
CA ASN A 92 -26.79 -18.27 -56.83
C ASN A 92 -26.17 -19.27 -57.84
N THR A 93 -25.87 -20.52 -57.46
CA THR A 93 -25.31 -21.54 -58.41
C THR A 93 -26.37 -22.35 -59.16
N ALA A 94 -27.65 -22.17 -58.88
CA ALA A 94 -28.74 -22.97 -59.46
C ALA A 94 -29.73 -22.20 -60.36
N THR A 95 -29.55 -20.87 -60.52
CA THR A 95 -30.43 -20.11 -61.43
C THR A 95 -30.03 -20.37 -62.89
N SER A 96 -30.93 -21.00 -63.64
CA SER A 96 -30.75 -21.17 -65.05
C SER A 96 -30.73 -19.79 -65.75
N VAL A 97 -29.95 -19.67 -66.81
CA VAL A 97 -29.83 -18.47 -67.65
C VAL A 97 -31.20 -17.87 -68.05
N GLU A 98 -32.24 -18.67 -68.10
CA GLU A 98 -33.61 -18.27 -68.35
C GLU A 98 -34.32 -17.49 -67.23
N SER A 99 -34.01 -17.80 -65.97
CA SER A 99 -34.57 -17.06 -64.83
C SER A 99 -33.91 -15.68 -64.64
N VAL A 100 -32.59 -15.56 -64.91
CA VAL A 100 -31.89 -14.28 -64.87
C VAL A 100 -32.46 -13.32 -65.96
N ARG A 101 -32.86 -13.83 -67.14
CA ARG A 101 -33.41 -13.04 -68.23
C ARG A 101 -34.80 -12.46 -67.87
N SER A 102 -35.54 -13.08 -66.99
CA SER A 102 -36.93 -12.62 -66.61
C SER A 102 -36.89 -11.61 -65.44
N GLU A 103 -35.80 -11.63 -64.56
CA GLU A 103 -35.71 -10.74 -63.44
C GLU A 103 -34.95 -9.45 -63.75
N LEU A 104 -34.00 -9.49 -64.71
CA LEU A 104 -33.29 -8.31 -65.16
C LEU A 104 -34.17 -7.56 -66.18
N ARG A 105 -34.68 -6.37 -65.83
CA ARG A 105 -35.34 -5.44 -66.76
C ARG A 105 -34.30 -4.88 -67.74
N CYS A 106 -33.93 -5.72 -68.69
CA CYS A 106 -33.08 -5.33 -69.81
C CYS A 106 -33.72 -4.32 -70.78
N ASP A 107 -35.00 -3.95 -70.57
CA ASP A 107 -35.78 -3.05 -71.42
C ASP A 107 -35.33 -1.57 -71.39
N ARG A 108 -34.38 -1.21 -70.60
CA ARG A 108 -33.83 0.18 -70.46
C ARG A 108 -32.49 0.42 -71.05
N ILE A 109 -31.83 -0.57 -71.67
CA ILE A 109 -30.61 -0.37 -72.41
C ILE A 109 -30.93 0.10 -73.79
N THR A 110 -30.79 1.39 -74.08
CA THR A 110 -30.79 1.92 -75.40
C THR A 110 -29.50 1.53 -76.11
N ALA A 111 -29.57 0.45 -76.88
CA ALA A 111 -28.49 0.00 -77.72
C ALA A 111 -28.54 0.80 -79.03
N GLU A 112 -27.61 1.71 -79.29
CA GLU A 112 -27.33 2.24 -80.59
C GLU A 112 -26.18 1.40 -81.24
N VAL A 113 -26.53 0.77 -82.36
CA VAL A 113 -25.51 0.06 -83.16
C VAL A 113 -24.65 1.10 -83.83
N LEU A 114 -23.45 1.32 -83.31
CA LEU A 114 -22.51 2.35 -83.75
C LEU A 114 -21.70 1.92 -85.00
N ASP A 115 -21.58 0.62 -85.30
CA ASP A 115 -20.87 0.12 -86.48
C ASP A 115 -21.52 -1.22 -86.95
N THR A 116 -21.66 -1.39 -88.25
CA THR A 116 -22.30 -2.61 -88.88
C THR A 116 -21.33 -3.81 -88.90
N ASP A 117 -20.03 -3.58 -88.67
CA ASP A 117 -19.00 -4.64 -88.68
C ASP A 117 -18.49 -5.02 -87.27
N LYS A 118 -18.95 -4.31 -86.23
CA LYS A 118 -18.65 -4.61 -84.83
C LYS A 118 -19.84 -4.39 -83.99
N TYR A 119 -20.31 -5.43 -83.31
CA TYR A 119 -21.45 -5.36 -82.40
C TYR A 119 -21.01 -4.68 -81.08
N CYS A 120 -21.19 -3.36 -81.00
CA CYS A 120 -20.85 -2.55 -79.84
C CYS A 120 -22.13 -2.03 -79.18
N VAL A 121 -22.20 -2.05 -77.85
CA VAL A 121 -23.30 -1.51 -77.05
C VAL A 121 -22.72 -0.45 -76.09
N ASP A 122 -23.27 0.76 -76.18
CA ASP A 122 -22.97 1.81 -75.19
C ASP A 122 -23.90 1.69 -74.00
N ILE A 123 -23.31 1.54 -72.87
CA ILE A 123 -24.04 1.48 -71.60
C ILE A 123 -23.97 2.87 -70.96
N ASN A 124 -25.12 3.52 -70.83
CA ASN A 124 -25.22 4.84 -70.21
C ASN A 124 -25.70 4.69 -68.78
N GLU A 125 -24.80 4.54 -67.81
CA GLU A 125 -25.09 4.66 -66.38
C GLU A 125 -24.34 5.90 -65.82
N GLY A 126 -25.11 6.95 -65.62
CA GLY A 126 -24.61 8.09 -64.86
C GLY A 126 -23.55 8.92 -65.51
N THR A 127 -22.35 9.02 -65.28
CA THR A 127 -21.33 9.95 -65.83
C THR A 127 -20.20 9.27 -66.60
N ASP A 128 -20.12 7.94 -66.67
CA ASP A 128 -19.10 7.22 -67.44
C ASP A 128 -19.72 6.38 -68.54
N LEU A 129 -19.29 6.67 -69.78
CA LEU A 129 -19.64 5.89 -70.99
C LEU A 129 -18.64 4.73 -71.12
N ALA A 130 -19.14 3.49 -71.01
CA ALA A 130 -18.34 2.31 -71.34
C ALA A 130 -18.91 1.67 -72.63
N THR A 131 -18.10 1.60 -73.68
CA THR A 131 -18.46 0.93 -74.95
C THR A 131 -17.86 -0.47 -74.95
N ILE A 132 -18.72 -1.50 -74.97
CA ILE A 132 -18.29 -2.89 -75.07
C ILE A 132 -18.60 -3.44 -76.44
N CYS A 133 -17.61 -3.95 -77.13
CA CYS A 133 -17.71 -4.47 -78.50
C CYS A 133 -17.45 -5.98 -78.55
N ALA A 134 -18.26 -6.73 -79.29
CA ALA A 134 -18.07 -8.15 -79.62
C ALA A 134 -17.91 -8.36 -81.12
N THR A 135 -17.17 -9.40 -81.50
CA THR A 135 -16.86 -9.70 -82.93
C THR A 135 -18.03 -10.44 -83.63
N GLU A 136 -18.97 -11.00 -82.87
CA GLU A 136 -20.19 -11.66 -83.45
C GLU A 136 -21.38 -11.51 -82.49
N PRO A 137 -22.65 -11.39 -83.02
CA PRO A 137 -23.83 -11.31 -82.16
C PRO A 137 -24.07 -12.66 -81.49
N SER A 138 -23.87 -12.78 -80.21
CA SER A 138 -24.19 -13.95 -79.42
C SER A 138 -25.10 -13.61 -78.23
N GLU A 139 -26.06 -14.44 -77.94
CA GLU A 139 -26.93 -14.31 -76.75
C GLU A 139 -26.10 -14.31 -75.45
N THR A 140 -24.91 -14.91 -75.47
CA THR A 140 -23.99 -14.98 -74.35
C THR A 140 -23.43 -13.61 -73.94
N VAL A 141 -23.16 -12.75 -74.94
CA VAL A 141 -22.65 -11.38 -74.68
C VAL A 141 -23.67 -10.49 -74.03
N MET A 142 -24.96 -10.64 -74.42
CA MET A 142 -26.03 -9.90 -73.78
C MET A 142 -26.27 -10.34 -72.31
N VAL A 143 -26.08 -11.63 -72.03
CA VAL A 143 -26.21 -12.18 -70.67
C VAL A 143 -25.03 -11.75 -69.79
N GLU A 144 -23.80 -11.70 -70.33
CA GLU A 144 -22.63 -11.20 -69.57
C GLU A 144 -22.75 -9.70 -69.26
N LEU A 145 -23.31 -8.89 -70.22
CA LEU A 145 -23.56 -7.47 -69.98
C LEU A 145 -24.64 -7.21 -68.92
N CYS A 146 -25.68 -8.02 -68.90
CA CYS A 146 -26.69 -7.95 -67.84
C CYS A 146 -26.21 -8.47 -66.48
N ALA A 147 -25.27 -9.42 -66.48
CA ALA A 147 -24.69 -9.98 -65.26
C ALA A 147 -23.61 -9.05 -64.64
N ALA A 148 -22.89 -8.23 -65.45
CA ALA A 148 -21.91 -7.26 -64.97
C ALA A 148 -22.53 -6.12 -64.13
N GLY A 149 -23.85 -5.83 -64.30
CA GLY A 149 -24.58 -4.84 -63.50
C GLY A 149 -25.10 -5.37 -62.15
N THR A 150 -24.88 -6.64 -61.82
CA THR A 150 -25.38 -7.30 -60.59
C THR A 150 -24.30 -7.83 -59.67
N GLU A 151 -23.05 -7.32 -59.71
CA GLU A 151 -22.03 -7.58 -58.66
C GLU A 151 -22.32 -6.83 -57.36
N GLU A 152 -23.51 -7.04 -56.80
CA GLU A 152 -23.86 -6.78 -55.38
C GLU A 152 -24.04 -8.08 -54.62
N SER A 153 -23.17 -9.05 -54.82
CA SER A 153 -23.23 -10.33 -54.07
C SER A 153 -21.92 -10.58 -53.34
N GLY A 154 -21.77 -9.92 -52.20
CA GLY A 154 -20.64 -10.10 -51.29
C GLY A 154 -20.73 -9.30 -49.99
N GLU A 155 -21.73 -8.44 -49.83
CA GLU A 155 -21.82 -7.54 -48.68
C GLU A 155 -21.91 -8.28 -47.34
N GLY A 156 -22.63 -9.37 -47.17
CA GLY A 156 -22.76 -10.09 -45.90
C GLY A 156 -21.48 -10.71 -45.40
N GLY A 157 -20.58 -11.15 -46.29
CA GLY A 157 -19.27 -11.69 -45.93
C GLY A 157 -18.25 -10.59 -45.55
N GLN A 158 -18.29 -9.45 -46.21
CA GLN A 158 -17.43 -8.31 -45.93
C GLN A 158 -17.82 -7.61 -44.64
N GLU A 159 -19.14 -7.42 -44.38
CA GLU A 159 -19.63 -6.87 -43.12
C GLU A 159 -19.29 -7.76 -41.92
N ALA A 160 -19.46 -9.07 -42.03
CA ALA A 160 -19.09 -10.02 -40.98
C ALA A 160 -17.59 -9.96 -40.67
N LEU A 161 -16.77 -9.86 -41.71
CA LEU A 161 -15.29 -9.76 -41.55
C LEU A 161 -14.90 -8.44 -40.90
N LEU A 162 -15.54 -7.34 -41.22
CA LEU A 162 -15.33 -6.04 -40.59
C LEU A 162 -15.71 -6.06 -39.10
N ILE A 163 -16.90 -6.59 -38.76
CA ILE A 163 -17.32 -6.71 -37.37
C ILE A 163 -16.36 -7.59 -36.60
N PHE A 164 -15.91 -8.70 -37.16
CA PHE A 164 -14.92 -9.59 -36.53
C PHE A 164 -13.55 -8.91 -36.32
N ALA A 165 -13.11 -8.12 -37.29
CA ALA A 165 -11.86 -7.33 -37.15
C ALA A 165 -11.97 -6.29 -36.04
N ILE A 166 -13.10 -5.60 -35.89
CA ILE A 166 -13.37 -4.64 -34.82
C ILE A 166 -13.34 -5.35 -33.45
N VAL A 167 -14.03 -6.48 -33.33
CA VAL A 167 -14.05 -7.27 -32.08
C VAL A 167 -12.63 -7.73 -31.68
N ILE A 168 -11.85 -8.22 -32.64
CA ILE A 168 -10.45 -8.62 -32.39
C ILE A 168 -9.62 -7.40 -31.97
N ALA A 169 -9.79 -6.25 -32.62
CA ALA A 169 -9.05 -5.03 -32.27
C ALA A 169 -9.36 -4.57 -30.84
N ILE A 170 -10.64 -4.56 -30.44
CA ILE A 170 -11.08 -4.24 -29.08
C ILE A 170 -10.45 -5.21 -28.07
N ALA A 171 -10.52 -6.52 -28.34
CA ALA A 171 -9.95 -7.55 -27.49
C ALA A 171 -8.42 -7.43 -27.35
N LEU A 172 -7.72 -7.12 -28.43
CA LEU A 172 -6.26 -6.90 -28.40
C LEU A 172 -5.88 -5.65 -27.59
N ILE A 173 -6.58 -4.54 -27.78
CA ILE A 173 -6.32 -3.29 -27.02
C ILE A 173 -6.57 -3.54 -25.52
N GLY A 174 -7.68 -4.19 -25.15
CA GLY A 174 -8.00 -4.56 -23.78
C GLY A 174 -6.91 -5.45 -23.18
N PHE A 175 -6.53 -6.52 -23.89
CA PHE A 175 -5.47 -7.44 -23.48
C PHE A 175 -4.12 -6.75 -23.26
N PHE A 176 -3.64 -5.92 -24.22
CA PHE A 176 -2.36 -5.24 -24.07
C PHE A 176 -2.32 -4.28 -22.88
N ASN A 177 -3.42 -3.57 -22.62
CA ASN A 177 -3.52 -2.66 -21.49
C ASN A 177 -3.45 -3.40 -20.15
N GLU A 178 -4.18 -4.50 -20.02
CA GLU A 178 -4.25 -5.31 -18.80
C GLU A 178 -2.92 -6.07 -18.56
N TYR A 179 -2.37 -6.69 -19.60
CA TYR A 179 -1.08 -7.38 -19.54
C TYR A 179 0.08 -6.46 -19.14
N LYS A 180 0.11 -5.23 -19.68
CA LYS A 180 1.16 -4.25 -19.34
C LYS A 180 1.04 -3.79 -17.89
N ALA A 181 -0.16 -3.61 -17.37
CA ALA A 181 -0.40 -3.22 -15.98
C ALA A 181 0.09 -4.30 -15.01
N GLU A 182 -0.24 -5.58 -15.26
CA GLU A 182 0.17 -6.69 -14.39
C GLU A 182 1.68 -6.95 -14.41
N LYS A 183 2.32 -6.85 -15.58
CA LYS A 183 3.76 -7.07 -15.71
C LYS A 183 4.61 -6.02 -14.96
N THR A 184 4.09 -4.82 -14.79
CA THR A 184 4.76 -3.76 -14.02
C THR A 184 4.81 -4.10 -12.53
N VAL A 185 3.76 -4.73 -12.00
CA VAL A 185 3.69 -5.18 -10.60
C VAL A 185 4.67 -6.34 -10.34
N GLU A 186 4.77 -7.30 -11.26
CA GLU A 186 5.71 -8.45 -11.15
C GLU A 186 7.19 -8.00 -11.11
N ALA A 187 7.55 -6.97 -11.88
CA ALA A 187 8.92 -6.44 -11.93
C ALA A 187 9.35 -5.79 -10.60
N LEU A 188 8.42 -5.17 -9.86
CA LEU A 188 8.71 -4.55 -8.56
C LEU A 188 8.97 -5.59 -7.44
N MET A 189 8.42 -6.80 -7.56
CA MET A 189 8.60 -7.86 -6.56
C MET A 189 9.93 -8.62 -6.69
N LYS A 190 10.64 -8.54 -7.80
CA LYS A 190 11.89 -9.28 -8.08
C LYS A 190 13.16 -8.63 -7.53
N LEU A 191 13.08 -7.49 -6.87
CA LEU A 191 14.23 -6.66 -6.52
C LEU A 191 14.80 -6.87 -5.12
N VAL A 192 15.00 -8.08 -4.57
CA VAL A 192 15.96 -8.24 -3.43
C VAL A 192 16.41 -9.68 -3.23
N GLY A 193 17.55 -10.05 -3.75
CA GLY A 193 18.33 -11.20 -3.29
C GLY A 193 19.07 -10.82 -2.01
N SER A 194 18.49 -11.05 -0.83
CA SER A 194 19.20 -10.91 0.43
C SER A 194 19.94 -12.20 0.77
N LYS A 195 21.10 -12.08 1.42
CA LYS A 195 21.87 -13.20 1.93
C LYS A 195 21.61 -13.42 3.42
N ALA A 196 21.86 -14.63 3.91
CA ALA A 196 21.72 -15.01 5.30
C ALA A 196 22.94 -15.80 5.75
N THR A 197 23.46 -15.49 6.92
CA THR A 197 24.55 -16.23 7.57
C THR A 197 23.94 -17.32 8.45
N VAL A 198 24.22 -18.58 8.12
CA VAL A 198 23.68 -19.75 8.82
C VAL A 198 24.78 -20.69 9.31
N ARG A 199 24.49 -21.45 10.37
CA ARG A 199 25.34 -22.54 10.82
C ARG A 199 24.77 -23.85 10.31
N ARG A 200 25.53 -24.54 9.43
CA ARG A 200 25.20 -25.87 8.90
C ARG A 200 26.43 -26.80 9.00
N GLY A 201 26.24 -28.01 9.52
CA GLY A 201 27.31 -28.99 9.69
C GLY A 201 28.50 -28.48 10.53
N GLY A 202 28.23 -27.69 11.56
CA GLY A 202 29.23 -27.07 12.43
C GLY A 202 30.00 -25.92 11.79
N LYS A 203 29.66 -25.49 10.57
CA LYS A 203 30.32 -24.39 9.87
C LYS A 203 29.37 -23.21 9.68
N VAL A 204 29.90 -22.01 9.87
CA VAL A 204 29.18 -20.77 9.53
C VAL A 204 29.38 -20.50 8.05
N ILE A 205 28.30 -20.42 7.30
CA ILE A 205 28.29 -20.19 5.86
C ILE A 205 27.27 -19.11 5.50
N GLU A 206 27.53 -18.41 4.42
CA GLU A 206 26.60 -17.44 3.84
C GLU A 206 25.82 -18.12 2.70
N ILE A 207 24.49 -18.07 2.76
CA ILE A 207 23.59 -18.61 1.75
C ILE A 207 22.61 -17.53 1.26
N ASP A 208 22.01 -17.75 0.11
CA ASP A 208 20.89 -16.88 -0.30
C ASP A 208 19.70 -17.12 0.65
N ALA A 209 19.09 -16.03 1.12
CA ALA A 209 17.98 -16.08 2.09
C ALA A 209 16.79 -16.93 1.62
N ILE A 210 16.62 -17.09 0.30
CA ILE A 210 15.61 -17.95 -0.31
C ILE A 210 15.81 -19.45 0.03
N ASN A 211 17.03 -19.84 0.42
CA ASN A 211 17.39 -21.23 0.75
C ASN A 211 17.36 -21.52 2.26
N VAL A 212 16.89 -20.56 3.06
CA VAL A 212 16.70 -20.74 4.50
C VAL A 212 15.47 -21.63 4.74
N VAL A 213 15.61 -22.60 5.65
CA VAL A 213 14.54 -23.55 5.99
C VAL A 213 14.27 -23.58 7.50
N PRO A 214 13.07 -23.99 7.95
CA PRO A 214 12.79 -24.18 9.37
C PRO A 214 13.82 -25.12 10.01
N GLY A 215 14.38 -24.68 11.16
CA GLY A 215 15.45 -25.37 11.88
C GLY A 215 16.87 -24.87 11.55
N ASP A 216 17.06 -24.00 10.57
CA ASP A 216 18.37 -23.36 10.37
C ASP A 216 18.74 -22.50 11.59
N ILE A 217 19.99 -22.55 12.00
CA ILE A 217 20.55 -21.63 13.01
C ILE A 217 21.11 -20.42 12.25
N VAL A 218 20.45 -19.27 12.38
CA VAL A 218 20.84 -18.02 11.73
C VAL A 218 21.61 -17.15 12.70
N ILE A 219 22.69 -16.56 12.21
CA ILE A 219 23.53 -15.60 12.93
C ILE A 219 23.16 -14.21 12.43
N LEU A 220 22.75 -13.34 13.34
CA LEU A 220 22.40 -11.94 13.07
C LEU A 220 23.50 -11.02 13.58
N GLU A 221 23.93 -10.10 12.72
CA GLU A 221 24.90 -9.05 13.00
C GLU A 221 24.31 -7.68 12.67
N GLU A 222 24.92 -6.61 13.16
CA GLU A 222 24.51 -5.23 12.87
C GLU A 222 24.43 -4.98 11.35
N GLY A 223 23.32 -4.42 10.89
CA GLY A 223 23.03 -4.19 9.47
C GLY A 223 22.41 -5.41 8.74
N ALA A 224 22.35 -6.58 9.36
CA ALA A 224 21.75 -7.76 8.75
C ALA A 224 20.22 -7.63 8.65
N LYS A 225 19.66 -8.09 7.53
CA LYS A 225 18.22 -8.28 7.36
C LYS A 225 17.84 -9.66 7.89
N VAL A 226 16.79 -9.72 8.71
CA VAL A 226 16.27 -10.98 9.24
C VAL A 226 15.61 -11.78 8.10
N PRO A 227 16.11 -13.02 7.80
CA PRO A 227 15.69 -13.74 6.60
C PRO A 227 14.36 -14.48 6.74
N ALA A 228 13.98 -14.84 7.96
CA ALA A 228 12.79 -15.65 8.27
C ALA A 228 12.36 -15.39 9.73
N ASP A 229 11.17 -15.83 10.14
CA ASP A 229 10.79 -15.71 11.55
C ASP A 229 11.58 -16.72 12.39
N MET A 230 12.20 -16.20 13.45
CA MET A 230 13.11 -17.00 14.24
C MET A 230 12.92 -16.77 15.74
N ARG A 231 13.10 -17.83 16.52
CA ARG A 231 13.21 -17.79 17.98
C ARG A 231 14.64 -17.54 18.38
N LEU A 232 14.89 -16.45 19.12
CA LEU A 232 16.23 -16.09 19.58
C LEU A 232 16.71 -17.05 20.66
N LEU A 233 17.92 -17.55 20.51
CA LEU A 233 18.58 -18.51 21.40
C LEU A 233 19.63 -17.86 22.28
N GLN A 234 20.42 -16.95 21.69
CA GLN A 234 21.45 -16.17 22.36
C GLN A 234 21.43 -14.75 21.82
N VAL A 235 21.51 -13.77 22.71
CA VAL A 235 21.38 -12.33 22.38
C VAL A 235 22.47 -11.52 23.08
N HIS A 236 23.16 -10.67 22.31
CA HIS A 236 24.15 -9.72 22.80
C HIS A 236 23.77 -8.30 22.40
N SER A 237 23.08 -7.59 23.29
CA SER A 237 22.64 -6.20 23.09
C SER A 237 21.89 -5.97 21.77
N LEU A 238 21.12 -6.96 21.31
CA LEU A 238 20.41 -6.92 20.03
C LEU A 238 19.28 -5.90 20.05
N GLN A 239 19.26 -5.05 19.04
CA GLN A 239 18.15 -4.17 18.72
C GLN A 239 17.73 -4.38 17.25
N ILE A 240 16.44 -4.52 17.03
CA ILE A 240 15.86 -4.74 15.69
C ILE A 240 14.86 -3.63 15.39
N ASN A 241 15.00 -3.02 14.22
CA ASN A 241 13.98 -2.13 13.68
C ASN A 241 12.86 -2.97 13.08
N GLU A 242 11.70 -2.95 13.72
CA GLU A 242 10.48 -3.69 13.32
C GLU A 242 9.41 -2.77 12.73
N ALA A 243 9.76 -1.54 12.35
CA ALA A 243 8.83 -0.56 11.79
C ALA A 243 8.02 -1.10 10.60
N SER A 244 8.63 -1.95 9.77
CA SER A 244 7.96 -2.60 8.64
C SER A 244 6.79 -3.50 9.05
N LEU A 245 6.74 -4.01 10.28
CA LEU A 245 5.70 -4.90 10.78
C LEU A 245 4.79 -4.26 11.82
N THR A 246 5.34 -3.39 12.67
CA THR A 246 4.63 -2.79 13.81
C THR A 246 4.20 -1.35 13.54
N GLY A 247 4.82 -0.67 12.58
CA GLY A 247 4.67 0.76 12.35
C GLY A 247 5.43 1.65 13.34
N GLU A 248 6.09 1.04 14.35
CA GLU A 248 6.83 1.76 15.37
C GLU A 248 8.26 2.06 14.90
N SER A 249 8.65 3.33 14.82
CA SER A 249 9.97 3.73 14.31
C SER A 249 11.14 3.42 15.25
N LEU A 250 10.86 3.09 16.52
CA LEU A 250 11.88 2.80 17.51
C LEU A 250 12.35 1.35 17.43
N PRO A 251 13.68 1.10 17.39
CA PRO A 251 14.21 -0.25 17.47
C PRO A 251 13.81 -0.95 18.77
N VAL A 252 13.43 -2.21 18.66
CA VAL A 252 13.01 -3.04 19.79
C VAL A 252 14.22 -3.79 20.34
N THR A 253 14.50 -3.62 21.64
CA THR A 253 15.54 -4.40 22.34
C THR A 253 15.05 -5.83 22.54
N LYS A 254 15.82 -6.81 22.08
CA LYS A 254 15.51 -8.23 22.12
C LYS A 254 16.21 -8.94 23.25
N HIS A 255 15.64 -10.09 23.67
CA HIS A 255 16.20 -11.00 24.68
C HIS A 255 15.82 -12.45 24.37
N GLU A 256 16.51 -13.42 24.97
CA GLU A 256 16.26 -14.86 24.79
C GLU A 256 15.22 -15.46 25.74
N ASN A 257 14.79 -14.72 26.76
CA ASN A 257 13.91 -15.24 27.81
C ASN A 257 12.51 -15.58 27.28
N GLN A 258 11.91 -16.62 27.83
CA GLN A 258 10.53 -17.03 27.55
C GLN A 258 9.54 -15.92 27.96
N ILE A 259 8.47 -15.75 27.21
CA ILE A 259 7.37 -14.81 27.48
C ILE A 259 6.13 -15.64 27.83
N GLU A 260 5.72 -15.63 29.10
CA GLU A 260 4.64 -16.48 29.60
C GLU A 260 3.23 -15.94 29.24
N LYS A 261 3.10 -14.63 29.10
CA LYS A 261 1.83 -13.94 28.84
C LYS A 261 1.60 -13.77 27.34
N ASP A 262 0.34 -13.61 26.97
CA ASP A 262 -0.01 -13.17 25.62
C ASP A 262 0.67 -11.83 25.31
N ALA A 263 1.34 -11.77 24.17
CA ALA A 263 2.12 -10.62 23.75
C ALA A 263 1.73 -10.24 22.31
N SER A 264 1.51 -8.96 22.10
CA SER A 264 1.37 -8.40 20.75
C SER A 264 2.66 -8.60 19.96
N LEU A 265 2.62 -8.51 18.64
CA LEU A 265 3.79 -8.74 17.77
C LEU A 265 5.01 -7.93 18.23
N GLY A 266 4.85 -6.63 18.49
CA GLY A 266 5.91 -5.74 18.97
C GLY A 266 6.41 -6.04 20.40
N ASP A 267 5.63 -6.79 21.20
CA ASP A 267 6.02 -7.19 22.55
C ASP A 267 6.69 -8.58 22.60
N GLN A 268 6.75 -9.31 21.48
CA GLN A 268 7.45 -10.60 21.36
C GLN A 268 8.97 -10.41 21.24
N LYS A 269 9.58 -9.95 22.32
CA LYS A 269 11.00 -9.54 22.35
C LYS A 269 11.99 -10.69 22.23
N ASN A 270 11.55 -11.93 22.29
CA ASN A 270 12.37 -13.12 22.12
C ASN A 270 12.25 -13.74 20.71
N MET A 271 11.58 -13.04 19.81
CA MET A 271 11.45 -13.37 18.39
C MET A 271 12.16 -12.33 17.53
N ALA A 272 12.63 -12.72 16.36
CA ALA A 272 13.04 -11.82 15.27
C ALA A 272 12.24 -12.20 14.02
N PHE A 273 11.69 -11.20 13.33
CA PHE A 273 10.72 -11.39 12.27
C PHE A 273 11.30 -11.12 10.89
N ALA A 274 10.88 -11.89 9.90
CA ALA A 274 11.29 -11.74 8.50
C ALA A 274 11.11 -10.30 7.99
N GLY A 275 12.11 -9.79 7.27
CA GLY A 275 12.04 -8.48 6.63
C GLY A 275 12.43 -7.29 7.51
N THR A 276 12.69 -7.50 8.80
CA THR A 276 13.19 -6.50 9.74
C THR A 276 14.71 -6.37 9.68
N PHE A 277 15.29 -5.33 10.30
CA PHE A 277 16.72 -5.06 10.24
C PHE A 277 17.35 -4.94 11.62
N VAL A 278 18.52 -5.56 11.79
CA VAL A 278 19.34 -5.40 13.00
C VAL A 278 20.00 -4.03 12.99
N THR A 279 19.70 -3.22 14.01
CA THR A 279 20.27 -1.87 14.16
C THR A 279 21.48 -1.85 15.09
N GLN A 280 21.58 -2.82 16.00
CA GLN A 280 22.69 -2.94 16.94
C GLN A 280 22.78 -4.35 17.50
N GLY A 281 24.01 -4.77 17.85
CA GLY A 281 24.28 -6.03 18.54
C GLY A 281 24.26 -7.26 17.63
N THR A 282 24.33 -8.44 18.26
CA THR A 282 24.38 -9.73 17.59
C THR A 282 23.45 -10.74 18.25
N ALA A 283 22.99 -11.73 17.50
CA ALA A 283 22.23 -12.84 18.06
C ALA A 283 22.36 -14.12 17.23
N GLU A 284 22.07 -15.25 17.87
CA GLU A 284 21.79 -16.52 17.22
C GLU A 284 20.33 -16.90 17.45
N GLY A 285 19.68 -17.41 16.42
CA GLY A 285 18.29 -17.86 16.53
C GLY A 285 18.00 -19.03 15.62
N VAL A 286 17.01 -19.83 15.99
CA VAL A 286 16.51 -20.94 15.18
C VAL A 286 15.31 -20.48 14.36
N VAL A 287 15.33 -20.74 13.05
CA VAL A 287 14.23 -20.46 12.14
C VAL A 287 13.04 -21.35 12.50
N VAL A 288 11.89 -20.76 12.71
CA VAL A 288 10.65 -21.45 13.07
C VAL A 288 9.61 -21.40 11.96
N GLU A 289 9.52 -20.30 11.22
CA GLU A 289 8.60 -20.15 10.09
C GLU A 289 9.30 -19.47 8.90
N THR A 290 8.90 -19.87 7.68
CA THR A 290 9.46 -19.36 6.41
C THR A 290 8.35 -18.97 5.43
N ALA A 291 8.67 -18.18 4.44
CA ALA A 291 7.79 -17.79 3.32
C ALA A 291 6.41 -17.27 3.78
N GLN A 292 5.33 -17.87 3.30
CA GLN A 292 3.95 -17.46 3.58
C GLN A 292 3.55 -17.61 5.06
N LYS A 293 4.28 -18.43 5.84
CA LYS A 293 3.98 -18.65 7.26
C LYS A 293 4.59 -17.61 8.18
N THR A 294 5.56 -16.82 7.71
CA THR A 294 6.13 -15.70 8.47
C THR A 294 5.06 -14.61 8.69
N GLU A 295 5.26 -13.76 9.68
CA GLU A 295 4.36 -12.61 9.92
C GLU A 295 4.27 -11.71 8.67
N LEU A 296 5.40 -11.46 8.01
CA LEU A 296 5.44 -10.77 6.73
C LEU A 296 4.67 -11.53 5.63
N GLY A 297 4.78 -12.87 5.61
CA GLY A 297 4.07 -13.73 4.68
C GLY A 297 2.55 -13.71 4.87
N LYS A 298 2.09 -13.67 6.12
CA LYS A 298 0.66 -13.52 6.44
C LYS A 298 0.11 -12.18 5.92
N ILE A 299 0.86 -11.09 6.13
CA ILE A 299 0.50 -9.77 5.58
C ILE A 299 0.42 -9.83 4.05
N ALA A 300 1.40 -10.45 3.39
CA ALA A 300 1.41 -10.63 1.94
C ALA A 300 0.22 -11.48 1.44
N SER A 301 -0.15 -12.53 2.17
CA SER A 301 -1.34 -13.34 1.85
C SER A 301 -2.63 -12.52 1.97
N LEU A 302 -2.79 -11.75 3.03
CA LEU A 302 -3.93 -10.85 3.18
C LEU A 302 -4.04 -9.86 2.02
N VAL A 303 -2.90 -9.35 1.52
CA VAL A 303 -2.88 -8.49 0.33
C VAL A 303 -3.33 -9.27 -0.91
N ASN A 304 -2.85 -10.50 -1.12
CA ASN A 304 -3.20 -11.30 -2.31
C ASN A 304 -4.67 -11.70 -2.34
N ASP A 305 -5.27 -12.00 -1.20
CA ASP A 305 -6.66 -12.46 -1.08
C ASP A 305 -7.71 -11.33 -1.27
N ILE A 306 -7.28 -10.05 -1.22
CA ILE A 306 -8.18 -8.93 -1.45
C ILE A 306 -8.38 -8.75 -2.97
N GLU A 307 -9.59 -9.04 -3.45
CA GLU A 307 -10.00 -8.71 -4.81
C GLU A 307 -10.16 -7.18 -4.96
N VAL A 308 -9.71 -6.68 -6.11
CA VAL A 308 -9.89 -5.25 -6.45
C VAL A 308 -11.33 -5.08 -6.93
N GLU A 309 -12.12 -4.36 -6.16
CA GLU A 309 -13.50 -4.05 -6.52
C GLU A 309 -13.57 -3.04 -7.68
N GLU A 310 -14.66 -3.13 -8.45
CA GLU A 310 -14.96 -2.16 -9.49
C GLU A 310 -15.31 -0.79 -8.88
N THR A 311 -14.90 0.27 -9.57
CA THR A 311 -15.22 1.65 -9.14
C THR A 311 -16.72 1.93 -9.24
N PRO A 312 -17.24 2.92 -8.48
CA PRO A 312 -18.64 3.33 -8.57
C PRO A 312 -19.09 3.67 -10.01
N MET A 313 -18.23 4.34 -10.78
CA MET A 313 -18.51 4.67 -12.17
C MET A 313 -18.54 3.42 -13.05
N GLN A 314 -17.59 2.50 -12.89
CA GLN A 314 -17.59 1.24 -13.62
C GLN A 314 -18.89 0.46 -13.38
N ARG A 315 -19.29 0.32 -12.11
CA ARG A 315 -20.58 -0.33 -11.76
C ARG A 315 -21.80 0.36 -12.39
N LYS A 316 -21.82 1.71 -12.40
CA LYS A 316 -22.89 2.48 -13.03
C LYS A 316 -22.90 2.35 -14.56
N LEU A 317 -21.71 2.36 -15.19
CA LEU A 317 -21.57 2.17 -16.62
C LEU A 317 -21.99 0.76 -17.06
N ASP A 318 -21.61 -0.26 -16.30
CA ASP A 318 -22.01 -1.64 -16.54
C ASP A 318 -23.53 -1.81 -16.41
N ALA A 319 -24.13 -1.23 -15.37
CA ALA A 319 -25.58 -1.22 -15.19
C ALA A 319 -26.30 -0.46 -16.32
N LEU A 320 -25.75 0.66 -16.79
CA LEU A 320 -26.26 1.40 -17.93
C LEU A 320 -26.12 0.59 -19.21
N GLY A 321 -24.98 -0.05 -19.45
CA GLY A 321 -24.73 -0.93 -20.58
C GLY A 321 -25.75 -2.06 -20.67
N LYS A 322 -26.03 -2.74 -19.55
CA LYS A 322 -27.05 -3.79 -19.47
C LYS A 322 -28.49 -3.28 -19.82
N LYS A 323 -28.85 -2.09 -19.29
CA LYS A 323 -30.15 -1.48 -19.57
C LYS A 323 -30.28 -1.04 -21.04
N LEU A 324 -29.22 -0.40 -21.58
CA LEU A 324 -29.16 -0.01 -22.99
C LEU A 324 -29.19 -1.23 -23.91
N GLY A 325 -28.40 -2.27 -23.60
CA GLY A 325 -28.40 -3.52 -24.36
C GLY A 325 -29.74 -4.17 -24.43
N LEU A 326 -30.48 -4.22 -23.32
CA LEU A 326 -31.88 -4.72 -23.33
C LEU A 326 -32.80 -3.84 -24.18
N LEU A 327 -32.67 -2.51 -24.06
CA LEU A 327 -33.48 -1.58 -24.87
C LEU A 327 -33.18 -1.75 -26.35
N ILE A 328 -31.92 -1.85 -26.74
CA ILE A 328 -31.48 -2.08 -28.13
C ILE A 328 -32.07 -3.39 -28.65
N LEU A 329 -32.00 -4.49 -27.87
CA LEU A 329 -32.57 -5.77 -28.23
C LEU A 329 -34.10 -5.68 -28.51
N VAL A 330 -34.82 -4.95 -27.66
CA VAL A 330 -36.26 -4.73 -27.86
C VAL A 330 -36.55 -3.95 -29.14
N ILE A 331 -35.77 -2.87 -29.39
CA ILE A 331 -35.91 -2.06 -30.59
C ILE A 331 -35.57 -2.88 -31.85
N CYS A 332 -34.47 -3.65 -31.81
CA CYS A 332 -34.06 -4.54 -32.90
C CYS A 332 -35.14 -5.61 -33.20
N ALA A 333 -35.72 -6.21 -32.17
CA ALA A 333 -36.81 -7.15 -32.34
C ALA A 333 -38.06 -6.49 -32.98
N LEU A 334 -38.38 -5.27 -32.57
CA LEU A 334 -39.46 -4.49 -33.15
C LEU A 334 -39.17 -4.17 -34.62
N VAL A 335 -37.97 -3.68 -34.94
CA VAL A 335 -37.54 -3.37 -36.32
C VAL A 335 -37.56 -4.64 -37.18
N PHE A 336 -37.06 -5.76 -36.66
CA PHE A 336 -37.15 -7.05 -37.35
C PHE A 336 -38.57 -7.42 -37.71
N VAL A 337 -39.52 -7.29 -36.78
CA VAL A 337 -40.94 -7.57 -37.03
C VAL A 337 -41.53 -6.59 -38.04
N ILE A 338 -41.25 -5.29 -37.93
CA ILE A 338 -41.74 -4.27 -38.84
C ILE A 338 -41.23 -4.54 -40.27
N VAL A 339 -39.95 -4.78 -40.44
CA VAL A 339 -39.34 -5.05 -41.75
C VAL A 339 -39.89 -6.36 -42.33
N LEU A 340 -40.03 -7.40 -41.51
CA LEU A 340 -40.51 -8.70 -41.94
C LEU A 340 -41.97 -8.66 -42.46
N PHE A 341 -42.84 -7.83 -41.88
CA PHE A 341 -44.28 -7.87 -42.15
C PHE A 341 -44.86 -6.61 -42.80
N LEU A 342 -44.24 -5.42 -42.63
CA LEU A 342 -44.80 -4.13 -42.99
C LEU A 342 -44.03 -3.39 -44.12
N VAL A 343 -42.80 -3.80 -44.44
CA VAL A 343 -42.02 -3.15 -45.50
C VAL A 343 -42.37 -3.80 -46.87
N ASP A 344 -42.90 -3.01 -47.79
CA ASP A 344 -43.37 -3.49 -49.10
C ASP A 344 -42.26 -4.04 -49.98
N GLU A 345 -41.04 -3.44 -49.93
CA GLU A 345 -39.84 -3.92 -50.66
C GLU A 345 -39.40 -5.32 -50.24
N ALA A 346 -39.72 -5.74 -49.02
CA ALA A 346 -39.46 -7.08 -48.56
C ALA A 346 -40.58 -8.07 -48.93
N ARG A 347 -41.75 -7.60 -49.33
CA ARG A 347 -42.98 -8.42 -49.55
C ARG A 347 -42.88 -9.31 -50.76
N ASP A 348 -42.11 -8.88 -51.75
CA ASP A 348 -41.97 -9.62 -53.03
C ASP A 348 -40.87 -10.72 -52.93
N LYS A 349 -40.13 -10.79 -51.82
CA LYS A 349 -39.08 -11.80 -51.60
C LYS A 349 -39.69 -13.04 -50.92
N GLU A 350 -39.09 -14.22 -51.17
CA GLU A 350 -39.40 -15.41 -50.41
C GLU A 350 -39.23 -15.19 -48.90
N PHE A 351 -40.00 -15.90 -48.08
CA PHE A 351 -40.02 -15.69 -46.62
C PHE A 351 -38.61 -15.74 -45.98
N VAL A 352 -37.75 -16.64 -46.44
CA VAL A 352 -36.37 -16.77 -45.94
C VAL A 352 -35.55 -15.54 -46.28
N ALA A 353 -35.59 -15.09 -47.54
CA ALA A 353 -34.87 -13.89 -48.01
C ALA A 353 -35.37 -12.62 -47.29
N ARG A 354 -36.68 -12.53 -47.00
CA ARG A 354 -37.29 -11.47 -46.21
C ARG A 354 -36.81 -11.47 -44.77
N ALA A 355 -36.73 -12.65 -44.16
CA ALA A 355 -36.25 -12.80 -42.78
C ALA A 355 -34.77 -12.42 -42.65
N ILE A 356 -33.96 -12.77 -43.66
CA ILE A 356 -32.56 -12.39 -43.76
C ILE A 356 -32.42 -10.87 -43.84
N PHE A 357 -33.14 -10.21 -44.74
CA PHE A 357 -33.11 -8.75 -44.91
C PHE A 357 -33.54 -8.02 -43.62
N ALA A 358 -34.60 -8.48 -42.97
CA ALA A 358 -35.08 -7.93 -41.69
C ALA A 358 -34.04 -8.11 -40.57
N PHE A 359 -33.39 -9.26 -40.57
CA PHE A 359 -32.32 -9.53 -39.59
C PHE A 359 -31.10 -8.65 -39.80
N THR A 360 -30.61 -8.49 -41.01
CA THR A 360 -29.48 -7.62 -41.36
C THR A 360 -29.77 -6.17 -40.96
N ALA A 361 -30.95 -5.66 -41.24
CA ALA A 361 -31.37 -4.32 -40.82
C ALA A 361 -31.39 -4.16 -39.30
N ALA A 362 -31.88 -5.16 -38.57
CA ALA A 362 -31.89 -5.15 -37.11
C ALA A 362 -30.48 -5.21 -36.52
N VAL A 363 -29.58 -6.00 -37.10
CA VAL A 363 -28.15 -6.08 -36.70
C VAL A 363 -27.43 -4.78 -36.97
N ALA A 364 -27.61 -4.17 -38.15
CA ALA A 364 -27.00 -2.88 -38.47
C ALA A 364 -27.42 -1.80 -37.46
N LEU A 365 -28.69 -1.77 -37.10
CA LEU A 365 -29.21 -0.88 -36.06
C LEU A 365 -28.58 -1.18 -34.69
N ALA A 366 -28.44 -2.46 -34.32
CA ALA A 366 -27.82 -2.86 -33.07
C ALA A 366 -26.38 -2.34 -32.97
N VAL A 367 -25.57 -2.54 -34.00
CA VAL A 367 -24.19 -2.06 -34.10
C VAL A 367 -24.12 -0.53 -33.99
N ALA A 368 -24.98 0.19 -34.73
CA ALA A 368 -25.00 1.65 -34.70
C ALA A 368 -25.45 2.25 -33.36
N ALA A 369 -26.25 1.51 -32.60
CA ALA A 369 -26.79 1.97 -31.31
C ALA A 369 -25.84 1.74 -30.11
N ILE A 370 -24.75 0.96 -30.26
CA ILE A 370 -23.78 0.67 -29.20
C ILE A 370 -22.91 1.91 -28.96
N PRO A 371 -22.88 2.48 -27.72
CA PRO A 371 -22.11 3.68 -27.43
C PRO A 371 -20.63 3.37 -27.15
N GLU A 372 -19.88 2.86 -28.11
CA GLU A 372 -18.48 2.47 -27.97
C GLU A 372 -17.57 3.64 -27.52
N GLY A 373 -17.92 4.87 -27.90
CA GLY A 373 -17.17 6.07 -27.50
C GLY A 373 -17.20 6.42 -26.02
N LEU A 374 -18.20 5.94 -25.28
CA LEU A 374 -18.40 6.31 -23.86
C LEU A 374 -17.21 5.87 -22.98
N ALA A 375 -16.81 4.61 -23.08
CA ALA A 375 -15.66 4.08 -22.33
C ALA A 375 -14.34 4.78 -22.69
N PHE A 376 -14.16 5.15 -23.96
CA PHE A 376 -12.98 5.87 -24.45
C PHE A 376 -12.90 7.30 -23.87
N VAL A 377 -14.01 8.05 -23.88
CA VAL A 377 -14.07 9.43 -23.35
C VAL A 377 -13.80 9.43 -21.85
N VAL A 378 -14.35 8.48 -21.09
CA VAL A 378 -14.07 8.31 -19.65
C VAL A 378 -12.58 8.08 -19.40
N ARG A 379 -11.96 7.16 -20.15
CA ARG A 379 -10.52 6.87 -20.01
C ARG A 379 -9.66 8.09 -20.31
N ILE A 380 -9.96 8.88 -21.34
CA ILE A 380 -9.24 10.13 -21.64
C ILE A 380 -9.39 11.14 -20.50
N SER A 381 -10.61 11.34 -19.99
CA SER A 381 -10.87 12.26 -18.89
C SER A 381 -10.10 11.88 -17.63
N LEU A 382 -10.07 10.59 -17.28
CA LEU A 382 -9.29 10.07 -16.15
C LEU A 382 -7.78 10.24 -16.37
N ALA A 383 -7.29 10.02 -17.61
CA ALA A 383 -5.87 10.23 -17.92
C ALA A 383 -5.46 11.72 -17.79
N LEU A 384 -6.33 12.66 -18.20
CA LEU A 384 -6.10 14.09 -17.98
C LEU A 384 -6.11 14.43 -16.48
N GLY A 385 -7.00 13.83 -15.70
CA GLY A 385 -7.02 13.93 -14.23
C GLY A 385 -5.72 13.44 -13.60
N ALA A 386 -5.27 12.25 -14.00
CA ALA A 386 -4.00 11.67 -13.54
C ALA A 386 -2.80 12.57 -13.84
N ARG A 387 -2.75 13.18 -15.03
CA ARG A 387 -1.71 14.15 -15.40
C ARG A 387 -1.72 15.39 -14.50
N ARG A 388 -2.91 15.90 -14.15
CA ARG A 388 -3.05 17.05 -13.23
C ARG A 388 -2.60 16.69 -11.81
N MET A 389 -2.91 15.49 -11.33
CA MET A 389 -2.43 14.98 -10.04
C MET A 389 -0.90 14.84 -10.02
N ALA A 390 -0.30 14.28 -11.08
CA ALA A 390 1.15 14.16 -11.22
C ALA A 390 1.86 15.52 -11.15
N ALA A 391 1.28 16.57 -11.71
CA ALA A 391 1.80 17.93 -11.62
C ALA A 391 1.74 18.51 -10.17
N LYS A 392 0.99 17.86 -9.28
CA LYS A 392 0.91 18.18 -7.84
C LYS A 392 1.57 17.12 -6.96
N ASN A 393 2.53 16.36 -7.51
CA ASN A 393 3.26 15.27 -6.84
C ASN A 393 2.38 14.06 -6.46
N GLY A 394 1.16 13.94 -6.97
CA GLY A 394 0.29 12.78 -6.79
C GLY A 394 0.52 11.77 -7.92
N LEU A 395 1.35 10.75 -7.69
CA LEU A 395 1.61 9.69 -8.67
C LEU A 395 0.46 8.70 -8.74
N VAL A 396 -0.27 8.70 -9.86
CA VAL A 396 -1.37 7.77 -10.11
C VAL A 396 -0.87 6.50 -10.77
N ARG A 397 -1.06 5.36 -10.14
CA ARG A 397 -0.70 4.04 -10.70
C ARG A 397 -1.84 3.40 -11.50
N ARG A 398 -3.09 3.68 -11.14
CA ARG A 398 -4.30 3.17 -11.79
C ARG A 398 -5.25 4.33 -12.09
N LEU A 399 -5.80 4.38 -13.30
CA LEU A 399 -6.73 5.45 -13.68
C LEU A 399 -8.02 5.45 -12.84
N SER A 400 -8.46 4.27 -12.38
CA SER A 400 -9.58 4.12 -11.45
C SER A 400 -9.39 4.88 -10.13
N ALA A 401 -8.15 5.05 -9.65
CA ALA A 401 -7.87 5.82 -8.45
C ALA A 401 -8.23 7.32 -8.58
N VAL A 402 -8.15 7.88 -9.80
CA VAL A 402 -8.56 9.29 -10.05
C VAL A 402 -10.07 9.47 -9.83
N GLU A 403 -10.85 8.49 -10.26
CA GLU A 403 -12.28 8.47 -10.05
C GLU A 403 -12.64 8.29 -8.58
N ALA A 404 -12.04 7.26 -7.93
CA ALA A 404 -12.29 6.97 -6.52
C ALA A 404 -11.95 8.16 -5.62
N LEU A 405 -10.87 8.91 -5.91
CA LEU A 405 -10.51 10.11 -5.17
C LEU A 405 -11.62 11.17 -5.24
N GLY A 406 -12.25 11.35 -6.40
CA GLY A 406 -13.33 12.32 -6.57
C GLY A 406 -14.64 11.92 -5.87
N SER A 407 -14.82 10.67 -5.54
CA SER A 407 -16.00 10.14 -4.84
C SER A 407 -15.76 9.80 -3.36
N THR A 408 -14.53 9.98 -2.88
CA THR A 408 -14.16 9.69 -1.48
C THR A 408 -14.91 10.61 -0.52
N ASP A 409 -15.44 10.03 0.56
CA ASP A 409 -16.12 10.75 1.64
C ASP A 409 -15.52 10.45 3.02
N VAL A 410 -14.71 9.38 3.15
CA VAL A 410 -13.97 9.04 4.36
C VAL A 410 -12.49 8.83 4.05
N ILE A 411 -11.62 9.50 4.82
CA ILE A 411 -10.17 9.32 4.76
C ILE A 411 -9.71 8.63 6.04
N CYS A 412 -9.26 7.40 5.94
CA CYS A 412 -8.55 6.68 6.99
C CYS A 412 -7.05 6.94 6.86
N SER A 413 -6.45 7.55 7.86
CA SER A 413 -5.04 7.92 7.81
C SER A 413 -4.25 7.26 8.94
N ASP A 414 -3.11 6.65 8.59
CA ASP A 414 -2.12 6.35 9.62
C ASP A 414 -1.58 7.64 10.24
N LYS A 415 -1.19 7.60 11.52
CA LYS A 415 -0.64 8.73 12.24
C LYS A 415 0.85 8.93 11.90
N THR A 416 1.66 7.89 12.16
CA THR A 416 3.13 7.97 12.14
C THR A 416 3.64 8.10 10.71
N GLY A 417 4.54 9.07 10.45
CA GLY A 417 5.08 9.30 9.11
C GLY A 417 4.09 9.92 8.11
N THR A 418 2.78 9.88 8.38
CA THR A 418 1.71 10.45 7.53
C THR A 418 1.18 11.77 8.11
N LEU A 419 0.44 11.72 9.20
CA LEU A 419 -0.07 12.93 9.88
C LEU A 419 1.01 13.63 10.69
N THR A 420 1.99 12.88 11.17
CA THR A 420 3.16 13.36 11.90
C THR A 420 4.42 13.27 11.06
N LYS A 421 5.49 13.93 11.52
CA LYS A 421 6.79 13.92 10.82
C LYS A 421 7.53 12.59 10.93
N GLY A 422 7.20 11.72 11.90
CA GLY A 422 7.97 10.53 12.24
C GLY A 422 9.29 10.85 12.94
N GLU A 423 9.45 12.07 13.43
CA GLU A 423 10.67 12.61 14.02
C GLU A 423 10.40 13.07 15.44
N MET A 424 10.95 12.37 16.44
CA MET A 424 10.80 12.78 17.84
C MET A 424 11.37 14.19 18.03
N THR A 425 10.63 15.04 18.71
CA THR A 425 10.98 16.45 18.95
C THR A 425 10.74 16.82 20.41
N VAL A 426 11.73 17.42 21.07
CA VAL A 426 11.56 17.97 22.42
C VAL A 426 10.65 19.22 22.33
N ARG A 427 9.52 19.17 23.06
CA ARG A 427 8.52 20.25 23.10
C ARG A 427 8.60 21.06 24.39
N SER A 428 9.11 20.46 25.48
CA SER A 428 9.18 21.13 26.75
C SER A 428 10.40 20.64 27.54
N ILE A 429 11.05 21.57 28.22
CA ILE A 429 12.16 21.31 29.16
C ILE A 429 11.83 21.90 30.51
N VAL A 430 12.16 21.15 31.58
CA VAL A 430 11.90 21.57 32.96
C VAL A 430 13.18 21.49 33.76
N ALA A 431 13.65 22.60 34.28
CA ALA A 431 14.80 22.63 35.17
C ALA A 431 14.71 23.84 36.14
N GLY A 432 15.21 23.67 37.37
CA GLY A 432 15.20 24.74 38.38
C GLY A 432 13.77 25.25 38.70
N GLY A 433 12.76 24.38 38.63
CA GLY A 433 11.37 24.75 38.89
C GLY A 433 10.67 25.54 37.77
N LYS A 434 11.33 25.77 36.64
CA LYS A 434 10.74 26.47 35.47
C LYS A 434 10.58 25.54 34.31
N THR A 435 9.43 25.65 33.63
CA THR A 435 9.13 24.94 32.40
C THR A 435 9.29 25.89 31.22
N LEU A 436 10.05 25.51 30.21
CA LEU A 436 10.19 26.23 28.96
C LEU A 436 9.66 25.37 27.80
N GLU A 437 8.91 26.00 26.91
CA GLU A 437 8.53 25.42 25.65
C GLU A 437 9.67 25.51 24.65
N VAL A 438 9.81 24.48 23.81
CA VAL A 438 10.83 24.39 22.75
C VAL A 438 10.13 24.45 21.40
N THR A 439 10.37 25.52 20.64
CA THR A 439 9.79 25.72 19.31
C THR A 439 10.64 25.07 18.22
N GLY A 440 10.11 25.01 17.01
CA GLY A 440 10.69 24.31 15.87
C GLY A 440 10.38 22.82 15.92
N GLY A 441 10.39 22.17 14.76
CA GLY A 441 10.00 20.76 14.62
C GLY A 441 11.03 19.93 13.87
N GLY A 442 10.96 18.63 14.08
CA GLY A 442 11.84 17.66 13.42
C GLY A 442 13.29 17.77 13.87
N TYR A 443 14.19 17.41 12.99
CA TYR A 443 15.63 17.37 13.27
C TYR A 443 16.39 18.65 12.92
N SER A 444 15.67 19.72 12.58
CA SER A 444 16.28 21.04 12.38
C SER A 444 16.67 21.67 13.72
N MET A 445 17.88 22.21 13.79
CA MET A 445 18.38 22.96 14.94
C MET A 445 17.82 24.38 15.06
N SER A 446 16.91 24.78 14.16
CA SER A 446 16.18 26.04 14.24
C SER A 446 15.10 25.97 15.32
N GLY A 447 14.93 27.06 16.05
CA GLY A 447 13.91 27.17 17.10
C GLY A 447 14.41 27.96 18.32
N GLU A 448 13.51 28.19 19.25
CA GLU A 448 13.76 29.02 20.43
C GLU A 448 13.13 28.39 21.67
N PHE A 449 13.64 28.81 22.84
CA PHE A 449 13.05 28.46 24.13
C PHE A 449 12.13 29.60 24.57
N GLN A 450 10.90 29.27 24.95
CA GLN A 450 9.87 30.22 25.27
C GLN A 450 9.27 29.98 26.66
N LEU A 451 8.90 31.06 27.33
CA LEU A 451 8.10 31.04 28.53
C LEU A 451 6.83 31.86 28.25
N ASP A 452 5.68 31.22 28.40
CA ASP A 452 4.37 31.86 28.14
C ASP A 452 4.29 32.51 26.74
N GLY A 453 4.85 31.86 25.73
CA GLY A 453 4.85 32.30 24.32
C GLY A 453 5.89 33.39 24.00
N SER A 454 6.70 33.83 24.96
CA SER A 454 7.76 34.82 24.75
C SER A 454 9.15 34.16 24.85
N LYS A 455 10.08 34.60 24.00
CA LYS A 455 11.48 34.13 24.04
C LYS A 455 12.06 34.31 25.43
N SER A 456 12.62 33.23 25.97
CA SER A 456 13.24 33.21 27.31
C SER A 456 14.70 32.82 27.25
N GLU A 457 15.51 33.50 28.09
CA GLU A 457 16.88 33.07 28.31
C GLU A 457 16.93 31.79 29.15
N LEU A 458 17.88 30.95 28.84
CA LEU A 458 18.12 29.69 29.57
C LEU A 458 18.79 30.01 30.94
N SER A 459 18.27 29.40 31.99
CA SER A 459 18.97 29.39 33.26
C SER A 459 20.13 28.38 33.20
N LYS A 460 21.11 28.49 34.12
CA LYS A 460 22.21 27.51 34.27
C LYS A 460 21.72 26.07 34.47
N ALA A 461 20.54 25.88 35.07
CA ALA A 461 19.94 24.57 35.23
C ALA A 461 19.48 24.00 33.88
N HIS A 462 18.87 24.83 33.00
CA HIS A 462 18.46 24.40 31.64
C HIS A 462 19.68 24.10 30.77
N GLU A 463 20.76 24.92 30.81
CA GLU A 463 21.99 24.67 30.06
C GLU A 463 22.61 23.32 30.47
N GLN A 464 22.63 23.01 31.78
CA GLN A 464 23.12 21.72 32.28
C GLN A 464 22.24 20.54 31.86
N LEU A 465 20.91 20.74 31.84
CA LEU A 465 19.96 19.74 31.36
C LEU A 465 20.23 19.36 29.91
N LEU A 466 20.36 20.35 29.04
CA LEU A 466 20.62 20.17 27.62
C LEU A 466 21.99 19.54 27.37
N LEU A 467 23.05 19.99 28.07
CA LEU A 467 24.38 19.40 28.00
C LEU A 467 24.37 17.93 28.40
N VAL A 468 23.74 17.58 29.52
CA VAL A 468 23.67 16.18 30.00
C VAL A 468 22.87 15.33 29.01
N GLY A 469 21.80 15.87 28.41
CA GLY A 469 21.04 15.20 27.35
C GLY A 469 21.87 14.92 26.10
N ALA A 470 22.74 15.84 25.71
CA ALA A 470 23.66 15.65 24.58
C ALA A 470 24.81 14.67 24.91
N LEU A 471 25.36 14.69 26.12
CA LEU A 471 26.47 13.83 26.52
C LEU A 471 26.07 12.38 26.77
N CYS A 472 24.92 12.15 27.44
CA CYS A 472 24.37 10.81 27.66
C CYS A 472 23.56 10.38 26.42
N ASN A 473 24.26 10.10 25.31
CA ASN A 473 23.66 9.95 24.01
C ASN A 473 24.52 9.11 23.08
N ASN A 474 23.92 8.25 22.26
CA ASN A 474 24.59 7.42 21.25
C ASN A 474 24.22 7.85 19.81
N ALA A 475 23.21 8.71 19.63
CA ALA A 475 22.83 9.22 18.32
C ALA A 475 23.88 10.22 17.77
N ARG A 476 23.82 10.44 16.48
CA ARG A 476 24.61 11.45 15.76
C ARG A 476 23.70 12.30 14.91
N HIS A 477 23.98 13.58 14.83
CA HIS A 477 23.27 14.52 13.96
C HIS A 477 24.21 15.02 12.86
N LYS A 478 23.79 14.95 11.61
CA LYS A 478 24.52 15.45 10.46
C LYS A 478 23.55 15.89 9.36
N GLU A 479 23.70 17.12 8.85
CA GLU A 479 22.91 17.65 7.72
C GLU A 479 21.38 17.50 7.93
N ASP A 480 20.90 17.94 9.10
CA ASP A 480 19.48 17.82 9.53
C ASP A 480 18.92 16.37 9.52
N LYS A 481 19.83 15.38 9.63
CA LYS A 481 19.47 13.96 9.79
C LYS A 481 20.01 13.43 11.11
N VAL A 482 19.22 12.60 11.74
CA VAL A 482 19.62 11.86 12.95
C VAL A 482 19.94 10.40 12.58
N PHE A 483 21.07 9.92 13.04
CA PHE A 483 21.49 8.54 12.96
C PHE A 483 21.50 7.96 14.37
N GLY A 484 20.73 6.92 14.63
CA GLY A 484 20.54 6.30 15.94
C GLY A 484 19.11 6.38 16.44
N ASP A 485 18.92 6.25 17.76
CA ASP A 485 17.60 6.29 18.39
C ASP A 485 16.94 7.67 18.22
N PRO A 486 15.69 7.76 17.72
CA PRO A 486 15.00 9.04 17.52
C PRO A 486 14.82 9.86 18.81
N THR A 487 14.64 9.20 19.97
CA THR A 487 14.57 9.87 21.27
C THR A 487 15.89 10.55 21.61
N GLU A 488 17.00 9.87 21.36
CA GLU A 488 18.35 10.40 21.55
C GLU A 488 18.64 11.53 20.56
N GLY A 489 18.20 11.38 19.31
CA GLY A 489 18.26 12.44 18.29
C GLY A 489 17.58 13.72 18.71
N ALA A 490 16.36 13.60 19.26
CA ALA A 490 15.61 14.76 19.77
C ALA A 490 16.38 15.55 20.85
N LEU A 491 17.12 14.83 21.72
CA LEU A 491 17.95 15.45 22.76
C LEU A 491 19.14 16.20 22.16
N LEU A 492 19.79 15.67 21.11
CA LEU A 492 20.86 16.38 20.40
C LEU A 492 20.36 17.66 19.74
N VAL A 493 19.21 17.54 19.04
CA VAL A 493 18.58 18.69 18.36
C VAL A 493 18.19 19.78 19.38
N SER A 494 17.57 19.39 20.51
CA SER A 494 17.21 20.37 21.55
C SER A 494 18.41 21.10 22.13
N ALA A 495 19.52 20.39 22.34
CA ALA A 495 20.77 21.00 22.78
C ALA A 495 21.39 21.88 21.68
N GLY A 496 21.35 21.45 20.42
CA GLY A 496 21.86 22.21 19.28
C GLY A 496 21.16 23.56 19.06
N LYS A 497 19.88 23.69 19.46
CA LYS A 497 19.15 24.99 19.42
C LYS A 497 19.77 26.08 20.30
N THR A 498 20.64 25.72 21.25
CA THR A 498 21.44 26.67 22.05
C THR A 498 22.71 27.13 21.35
N GLY A 499 23.05 26.57 20.20
CA GLY A 499 24.34 26.71 19.54
C GLY A 499 25.41 25.73 20.06
N LEU A 500 25.05 24.79 20.93
CA LEU A 500 25.98 23.76 21.42
C LEU A 500 26.29 22.78 20.28
N SER A 501 27.55 22.77 19.82
CA SER A 501 28.05 21.73 18.91
C SER A 501 28.32 20.45 19.71
N TYR A 502 27.72 19.34 19.25
CA TYR A 502 27.96 18.02 19.86
C TYR A 502 29.44 17.59 19.76
N GLU A 503 30.08 17.89 18.63
CA GLU A 503 31.50 17.57 18.41
C GLU A 503 32.40 18.39 19.36
N GLU A 504 32.11 19.65 19.58
CA GLU A 504 32.80 20.49 20.56
C GLU A 504 32.58 19.99 22.00
N ALA A 505 31.34 19.62 22.32
CA ALA A 505 31.03 19.05 23.63
C ALA A 505 31.79 17.73 23.86
N GLN A 506 31.87 16.85 22.88
CA GLN A 506 32.68 15.60 22.97
C GLN A 506 34.17 15.86 23.11
N THR A 507 34.68 16.92 22.52
CA THR A 507 36.09 17.30 22.65
C THR A 507 36.43 17.75 24.08
N HIS A 508 35.50 18.49 24.73
CA HIS A 508 35.68 18.95 26.11
C HIS A 508 35.33 17.89 27.15
N TYR A 509 34.42 16.98 26.84
CA TYR A 509 33.90 15.91 27.69
C TYR A 509 34.12 14.55 27.03
N LYS A 510 35.39 14.12 26.96
CA LYS A 510 35.70 12.84 26.30
C LYS A 510 35.06 11.68 27.05
N ARG A 511 34.20 10.92 26.37
CA ARG A 511 33.58 9.71 26.93
C ARG A 511 34.63 8.64 27.19
N VAL A 512 34.67 8.08 28.39
CA VAL A 512 35.63 7.07 28.85
C VAL A 512 34.98 5.79 29.33
N ASP A 513 33.70 5.82 29.70
CA ASP A 513 32.95 4.65 30.16
C ASP A 513 31.44 4.85 30.00
N GLU A 514 30.67 3.76 30.04
CA GLU A 514 29.22 3.80 30.01
C GLU A 514 28.56 2.63 30.74
N VAL A 515 27.37 2.89 31.26
CA VAL A 515 26.40 1.86 31.68
C VAL A 515 25.24 1.96 30.72
N PRO A 516 25.10 1.01 29.76
CA PRO A 516 24.13 1.11 28.68
C PRO A 516 22.69 1.05 29.19
N PHE A 517 21.76 1.56 28.36
CA PHE A 517 20.34 1.46 28.62
C PHE A 517 19.87 0.00 28.55
N THR A 518 19.06 -0.41 29.52
CA THR A 518 18.31 -1.65 29.44
C THR A 518 16.82 -1.41 29.82
N SER A 519 15.92 -2.16 29.20
CA SER A 519 14.48 -2.01 29.43
C SER A 519 14.08 -2.30 30.89
N ASP A 520 14.81 -3.18 31.60
CA ASP A 520 14.55 -3.50 32.99
C ASP A 520 14.97 -2.36 33.93
N ARG A 521 16.11 -1.76 33.66
CA ARG A 521 16.64 -0.64 34.44
C ARG A 521 15.99 0.68 34.10
N LYS A 522 15.55 0.84 32.84
CA LYS A 522 15.00 2.09 32.25
C LYS A 522 15.93 3.29 32.50
N PHE A 523 17.22 3.08 32.46
CA PHE A 523 18.22 4.05 32.83
C PHE A 523 19.56 3.82 32.09
N MET A 524 20.26 4.89 31.74
CA MET A 524 21.57 4.90 31.09
C MET A 524 22.48 5.94 31.74
N SER A 525 23.76 5.66 31.78
CA SER A 525 24.77 6.60 32.28
C SER A 525 26.03 6.56 31.43
N THR A 526 26.65 7.71 31.20
CA THR A 526 27.93 7.85 30.51
C THR A 526 28.91 8.59 31.39
N VAL A 527 30.17 8.21 31.33
CA VAL A 527 31.27 8.83 32.12
C VAL A 527 32.17 9.59 31.18
N HIS A 528 32.41 10.84 31.49
CA HIS A 528 33.20 11.76 30.67
C HIS A 528 34.37 12.34 31.45
N ALA A 529 35.55 12.30 30.85
CA ALA A 529 36.74 12.96 31.42
C ALA A 529 36.62 14.49 31.29
N THR A 530 36.94 15.19 32.36
CA THR A 530 37.00 16.67 32.43
C THR A 530 38.36 17.14 32.88
N LYS A 531 38.64 18.43 32.80
CA LYS A 531 39.94 19.01 33.28
C LYS A 531 40.21 18.78 34.76
N THR A 532 39.17 18.54 35.57
CA THR A 532 39.27 18.49 37.05
C THR A 532 38.80 17.13 37.63
N GLY A 533 38.47 16.16 36.80
CA GLY A 533 37.96 14.86 37.22
C GLY A 533 37.06 14.22 36.16
N PHE A 534 35.92 13.71 36.58
CA PHE A 534 34.97 13.05 35.68
C PHE A 534 33.55 13.56 35.91
N LEU A 535 32.79 13.76 34.81
CA LEU A 535 31.37 14.03 34.80
C LEU A 535 30.61 12.75 34.43
N ILE A 536 29.68 12.34 35.26
CA ILE A 536 28.71 11.31 34.97
C ILE A 536 27.45 12.01 34.48
N ALA A 537 27.00 11.69 33.29
CA ALA A 537 25.77 12.15 32.68
C ALA A 537 24.79 10.97 32.61
N SER A 538 23.55 11.17 33.08
CA SER A 538 22.57 10.08 33.18
C SER A 538 21.22 10.51 32.73
N LYS A 539 20.47 9.58 32.08
CA LYS A 539 19.07 9.74 31.65
C LYS A 539 18.27 8.47 31.90
N GLY A 540 16.95 8.62 32.07
CA GLY A 540 16.07 7.46 32.20
C GLY A 540 14.63 7.82 32.50
N SER A 541 13.83 6.83 32.89
CA SER A 541 12.48 7.10 33.42
C SER A 541 12.58 7.94 34.69
N ILE A 542 11.54 8.72 34.95
CA ILE A 542 11.58 9.65 36.08
C ILE A 542 11.73 8.89 37.41
N GLU A 543 11.03 7.76 37.55
CA GLU A 543 11.09 6.91 38.72
C GLU A 543 12.51 6.35 38.93
N ALA A 544 13.10 5.78 37.87
CA ALA A 544 14.45 5.24 37.91
C ALA A 544 15.51 6.31 38.23
N THR A 545 15.32 7.52 37.69
CA THR A 545 16.20 8.68 37.95
C THR A 545 16.08 9.15 39.40
N LEU A 546 14.87 9.35 39.91
CA LEU A 546 14.64 9.82 41.27
C LEU A 546 15.08 8.82 42.37
N GLN A 547 15.04 7.52 42.07
CA GLN A 547 15.59 6.49 42.99
C GLN A 547 17.09 6.61 43.20
N ARG A 548 17.82 7.06 42.15
CA ARG A 548 19.27 7.18 42.14
C ARG A 548 19.77 8.54 42.62
N CYS A 549 18.87 9.53 42.74
CA CYS A 549 19.19 10.91 43.12
C CYS A 549 19.05 11.14 44.64
N SER A 550 20.10 11.75 45.21
CA SER A 550 20.12 12.26 46.59
C SER A 550 20.02 13.79 46.69
N HIS A 551 20.29 14.47 45.58
CA HIS A 551 20.27 15.92 45.44
C HIS A 551 19.53 16.34 44.15
N MET A 552 19.19 17.62 44.06
CA MET A 552 18.66 18.24 42.87
C MET A 552 19.30 19.64 42.65
N ILE A 553 19.14 20.20 41.48
CA ILE A 553 19.53 21.57 41.14
C ILE A 553 18.37 22.52 41.40
N ASP A 554 18.60 23.59 42.14
CA ASP A 554 17.61 24.66 42.38
C ASP A 554 17.55 25.65 41.18
N ASP A 555 16.69 26.65 41.30
CA ASP A 555 16.48 27.72 40.30
C ASP A 555 17.76 28.56 40.02
N LYS A 556 18.68 28.60 40.98
CA LYS A 556 19.98 29.30 40.87
C LYS A 556 21.12 28.43 40.38
N GLY A 557 20.81 27.17 40.00
CA GLY A 557 21.82 26.20 39.56
C GLY A 557 22.70 25.62 40.69
N LYS A 558 22.28 25.75 41.96
CA LYS A 558 22.98 25.17 43.10
C LYS A 558 22.44 23.79 43.45
N THR A 559 23.33 22.90 43.87
CA THR A 559 22.99 21.56 44.35
C THR A 559 22.40 21.63 45.74
N VAL A 560 21.15 21.17 45.91
CA VAL A 560 20.43 21.08 47.18
C VAL A 560 19.99 19.63 47.44
N LYS A 561 19.74 19.28 48.70
CA LYS A 561 19.28 17.94 49.04
C LYS A 561 17.81 17.78 48.58
N ILE A 562 17.53 16.71 47.82
CA ILE A 562 16.15 16.43 47.36
C ILE A 562 15.26 15.92 48.51
N THR A 563 14.10 16.48 48.69
CA THR A 563 13.13 16.07 49.70
C THR A 563 12.04 15.17 49.14
N PRO A 564 11.27 14.45 49.97
CA PRO A 564 10.11 13.69 49.50
C PRO A 564 9.05 14.57 48.82
N ALA A 565 8.92 15.82 49.25
CA ALA A 565 8.00 16.79 48.64
C ALA A 565 8.45 17.15 47.22
N ASP A 566 9.76 17.39 47.04
CA ASP A 566 10.31 17.65 45.69
C ASP A 566 10.09 16.47 44.74
N LYS A 567 10.34 15.25 45.22
CA LYS A 567 10.10 14.03 44.41
C LYS A 567 8.64 13.92 44.01
N LYS A 568 7.70 14.22 44.91
CA LYS A 568 6.27 14.23 44.61
C LYS A 568 5.91 15.29 43.58
N ALA A 569 6.43 16.50 43.70
CA ALA A 569 6.21 17.59 42.75
C ALA A 569 6.72 17.24 41.35
N ILE A 570 7.92 16.63 41.26
CA ILE A 570 8.50 16.16 39.98
C ILE A 570 7.61 15.08 39.34
N LEU A 571 7.10 14.13 40.12
CA LEU A 571 6.19 13.08 39.63
C LEU A 571 4.84 13.66 39.16
N GLU A 572 4.30 14.66 39.86
CA GLU A 572 3.09 15.35 39.42
C GLU A 572 3.32 16.10 38.12
N GLN A 573 4.46 16.76 37.95
CA GLN A 573 4.84 17.44 36.73
C GLN A 573 5.04 16.45 35.58
N ASN A 574 5.66 15.28 35.82
CA ASN A 574 5.73 14.22 34.86
C ASN A 574 4.33 13.77 34.41
N LYS A 575 3.41 13.57 35.37
CA LYS A 575 2.02 13.18 35.07
C LYS A 575 1.31 14.23 34.23
N HIS A 576 1.53 15.52 34.50
CA HIS A 576 0.97 16.61 33.71
C HIS A 576 1.49 16.60 32.27
N LEU A 577 2.82 16.50 32.06
CA LEU A 577 3.42 16.41 30.74
C LEU A 577 3.00 15.14 29.98
N SER A 578 2.94 14.02 30.66
CA SER A 578 2.49 12.75 30.05
C SER A 578 0.99 12.78 29.67
N SER A 579 0.16 13.55 30.40
CA SER A 579 -1.27 13.74 30.01
C SER A 579 -1.44 14.55 28.72
N GLN A 580 -0.39 15.27 28.29
CA GLN A 580 -0.30 15.94 27.01
C GLN A 580 0.31 15.06 25.92
N ALA A 581 0.36 13.73 26.15
CA ALA A 581 0.98 12.74 25.27
C ALA A 581 2.49 12.94 25.02
N LEU A 582 3.17 13.65 25.90
CA LEU A 582 4.62 13.81 25.84
C LEU A 582 5.33 12.62 26.50
N ARG A 583 6.30 12.08 25.82
CA ARG A 583 7.28 11.14 26.38
C ARG A 583 8.28 11.93 27.23
N VAL A 584 8.35 11.64 28.53
CA VAL A 584 9.18 12.39 29.46
C VAL A 584 10.37 11.56 29.90
N LEU A 585 11.57 12.18 29.86
CA LEU A 585 12.80 11.62 30.40
C LEU A 585 13.33 12.50 31.53
N GLY A 586 13.85 11.84 32.57
CA GLY A 586 14.55 12.48 33.69
C GLY A 586 16.05 12.46 33.48
N PHE A 587 16.71 13.52 33.89
CA PHE A 587 18.17 13.72 33.74
C PHE A 587 18.83 13.99 35.08
N ALA A 588 20.03 13.39 35.24
CA ALA A 588 20.83 13.56 36.43
C ALA A 588 22.32 13.64 36.08
N LYS A 589 23.11 14.22 36.95
CA LYS A 589 24.56 14.29 36.84
C LYS A 589 25.24 13.98 38.15
N LYS A 590 26.54 13.71 38.07
CA LYS A 590 27.46 13.62 39.24
C LYS A 590 28.86 13.96 38.79
N GLU A 591 29.56 14.77 39.59
CA GLU A 591 30.97 15.08 39.37
C GLU A 591 31.84 14.34 40.40
N VAL A 592 32.90 13.68 39.96
CA VAL A 592 33.80 12.91 40.80
C VAL A 592 35.28 13.19 40.42
N LYS A 593 36.17 13.11 41.39
CA LYS A 593 37.60 13.37 41.17
C LYS A 593 38.32 12.19 40.51
N THR A 594 37.87 10.97 40.75
CA THR A 594 38.45 9.73 40.22
C THR A 594 37.45 8.94 39.44
N GLN A 595 37.91 8.25 38.40
CA GLN A 595 37.04 7.40 37.59
C GLN A 595 36.37 6.31 38.44
N PRO A 596 35.04 6.17 38.42
CA PRO A 596 34.36 5.08 39.11
C PRO A 596 34.77 3.73 38.54
N LYS A 597 34.82 2.69 39.41
CA LYS A 597 35.27 1.35 39.01
C LYS A 597 34.13 0.37 38.74
N ASN A 598 32.89 0.70 39.14
CA ASN A 598 31.75 -0.17 39.04
C ASN A 598 30.44 0.63 38.77
N ASP A 599 29.48 0.01 38.11
CA ASP A 599 28.20 0.61 37.75
C ASP A 599 27.44 1.18 38.94
N LYS A 600 27.52 0.50 40.13
CA LYS A 600 26.86 0.97 41.35
C LYS A 600 27.42 2.30 41.84
N ASP A 601 28.73 2.57 41.63
CA ASP A 601 29.35 3.83 42.02
C ASP A 601 29.06 4.93 41.00
N ILE A 602 28.84 4.58 39.73
CA ILE A 602 28.40 5.49 38.68
C ILE A 602 26.99 6.01 39.01
N GLU A 603 26.05 5.13 39.30
CA GLU A 603 24.62 5.46 39.36
C GLU A 603 24.09 5.75 40.80
N LYS A 604 24.91 5.99 41.76
CA LYS A 604 24.51 6.29 43.15
C LYS A 604 24.76 7.74 43.51
N ASN A 605 23.85 8.31 44.29
CA ASN A 605 23.95 9.70 44.80
C ASN A 605 24.07 10.73 43.66
N LEU A 606 23.26 10.59 42.66
CA LEU A 606 23.18 11.55 41.55
C LEU A 606 22.46 12.83 41.98
N VAL A 607 22.68 13.88 41.20
CA VAL A 607 22.01 15.19 41.32
C VAL A 607 20.98 15.26 40.20
N PHE A 608 19.68 15.29 40.52
CA PHE A 608 18.61 15.50 39.58
C PHE A 608 18.68 16.90 38.97
N ILE A 609 18.64 17.02 37.63
CA ILE A 609 18.74 18.30 36.93
C ILE A 609 17.36 18.75 36.46
N GLY A 610 16.59 17.87 35.83
CA GLY A 610 15.32 18.22 35.21
C GLY A 610 14.72 17.15 34.31
N LEU A 611 13.74 17.59 33.52
CA LEU A 611 13.00 16.76 32.59
C LEU A 611 13.11 17.31 31.17
N GLN A 612 13.12 16.45 30.17
CA GLN A 612 12.84 16.81 28.79
C GLN A 612 11.64 15.97 28.31
N ALA A 613 10.66 16.65 27.76
CA ALA A 613 9.41 16.08 27.27
C ALA A 613 9.32 16.23 25.76
N MET A 614 9.02 15.16 25.07
CA MET A 614 9.09 15.08 23.61
C MET A 614 7.93 14.28 23.02
N MET A 615 7.58 14.54 21.76
CA MET A 615 6.61 13.81 20.98
C MET A 615 7.02 13.81 19.50
N ASP A 616 6.37 12.97 18.71
CA ASP A 616 6.38 13.07 17.26
C ASP A 616 5.32 14.11 16.84
N PRO A 617 5.72 15.31 16.39
CA PRO A 617 4.79 16.40 16.16
C PRO A 617 3.98 16.20 14.88
N PRO A 618 2.74 16.67 14.83
CA PRO A 618 2.00 16.81 13.58
C PRO A 618 2.80 17.66 12.56
N ARG A 619 2.61 17.36 11.29
CA ARG A 619 3.13 18.21 10.21
C ARG A 619 2.40 19.56 10.26
N GLU A 620 3.10 20.65 9.96
CA GLU A 620 2.57 22.00 10.07
C GLU A 620 1.36 22.25 9.17
N GLU A 621 1.35 21.62 7.99
CA GLU A 621 0.27 21.71 7.01
C GLU A 621 -0.98 20.87 7.36
N VAL A 622 -0.85 19.84 8.19
CA VAL A 622 -1.92 18.85 8.42
C VAL A 622 -3.16 19.46 9.04
N MET A 623 -3.01 20.33 10.04
CA MET A 623 -4.16 20.98 10.68
C MET A 623 -5.01 21.76 9.65
N GLN A 624 -4.35 22.53 8.77
CA GLN A 624 -5.04 23.31 7.73
C GLN A 624 -5.69 22.39 6.70
N VAL A 625 -5.00 21.30 6.31
CA VAL A 625 -5.52 20.33 5.35
C VAL A 625 -6.74 19.61 5.91
N ILE A 626 -6.68 19.12 7.16
CA ILE A 626 -7.81 18.46 7.81
C ILE A 626 -9.01 19.40 7.92
N HIS A 627 -8.79 20.64 8.37
CA HIS A 627 -9.86 21.64 8.43
C HIS A 627 -10.49 21.83 7.05
N LYS A 628 -9.69 21.99 6.00
CA LYS A 628 -10.17 22.17 4.63
C LYS A 628 -10.95 20.95 4.11
N VAL A 629 -10.44 19.75 4.36
CA VAL A 629 -11.07 18.48 3.96
C VAL A 629 -12.42 18.31 4.67
N GLN A 630 -12.50 18.60 5.96
CA GLN A 630 -13.74 18.44 6.72
C GLN A 630 -14.75 19.56 6.43
N SER A 631 -14.32 20.84 6.38
CA SER A 631 -15.24 21.99 6.27
C SER A 631 -15.65 22.31 4.83
N GLU A 632 -14.72 22.18 3.87
CA GLU A 632 -14.99 22.54 2.46
C GLU A 632 -15.41 21.34 1.62
N ALA A 633 -14.79 20.16 1.84
CA ALA A 633 -15.10 18.96 1.08
C ALA A 633 -16.14 18.03 1.76
N GLY A 634 -16.46 18.30 3.05
CA GLY A 634 -17.42 17.47 3.79
C GLY A 634 -16.97 16.05 4.06
N MET A 635 -15.65 15.77 3.95
CA MET A 635 -15.08 14.43 4.16
C MET A 635 -14.82 14.20 5.65
N ARG A 636 -15.04 12.99 6.09
CA ARG A 636 -14.67 12.54 7.43
C ARG A 636 -13.22 12.06 7.46
N VAL A 637 -12.47 12.44 8.50
CA VAL A 637 -11.10 11.96 8.72
C VAL A 637 -11.06 11.05 9.93
N VAL A 638 -10.52 9.85 9.75
CA VAL A 638 -10.35 8.81 10.76
C VAL A 638 -8.87 8.54 10.95
N MET A 639 -8.38 8.68 12.20
CA MET A 639 -7.00 8.38 12.56
C MET A 639 -6.87 6.92 13.01
N ILE A 640 -5.86 6.23 12.47
CA ILE A 640 -5.56 4.84 12.79
C ILE A 640 -4.08 4.77 13.18
N THR A 641 -3.75 4.23 14.38
CA THR A 641 -2.35 4.23 14.86
C THR A 641 -2.02 3.04 15.76
N GLY A 642 -0.74 2.65 15.80
CA GLY A 642 -0.15 1.73 16.78
C GLY A 642 0.07 2.34 18.16
N ASP A 643 -0.01 3.66 18.31
CA ASP A 643 0.23 4.40 19.55
C ASP A 643 -0.82 4.13 20.64
N TYR A 644 -0.48 4.52 21.87
CA TYR A 644 -1.42 4.52 22.99
C TYR A 644 -2.58 5.49 22.74
N ILE A 645 -3.76 5.12 23.26
CA ILE A 645 -5.01 5.86 23.05
C ILE A 645 -4.92 7.33 23.50
N GLU A 646 -4.22 7.60 24.61
CA GLU A 646 -4.06 8.97 25.11
C GLU A 646 -3.18 9.82 24.18
N THR A 647 -2.12 9.24 23.60
CA THR A 647 -1.29 9.90 22.59
C THR A 647 -2.09 10.18 21.33
N ALA A 648 -2.88 9.20 20.87
CA ALA A 648 -3.72 9.35 19.69
C ALA A 648 -4.77 10.48 19.87
N LYS A 649 -5.44 10.51 21.03
CA LYS A 649 -6.40 11.57 21.37
C LYS A 649 -5.77 12.96 21.40
N ALA A 650 -4.56 13.10 21.96
CA ALA A 650 -3.88 14.38 22.03
C ALA A 650 -3.49 14.89 20.64
N VAL A 651 -2.91 14.05 19.80
CA VAL A 651 -2.58 14.40 18.41
C VAL A 651 -3.83 14.72 17.61
N ALA A 652 -4.89 13.88 17.71
CA ALA A 652 -6.16 14.10 17.03
C ALA A 652 -6.77 15.48 17.38
N LYS A 653 -6.76 15.83 18.67
CA LYS A 653 -7.23 17.14 19.15
C LYS A 653 -6.42 18.28 18.58
N GLU A 654 -5.08 18.14 18.51
CA GLU A 654 -4.19 19.17 17.97
C GLU A 654 -4.46 19.44 16.48
N ILE A 655 -4.73 18.38 15.69
CA ILE A 655 -4.98 18.51 14.25
C ILE A 655 -6.46 18.66 13.87
N GLY A 656 -7.38 18.69 14.85
CA GLY A 656 -8.80 18.95 14.61
C GLY A 656 -9.64 17.72 14.23
N ILE A 657 -9.19 16.50 14.55
CA ILE A 657 -10.02 15.27 14.41
C ILE A 657 -10.86 15.11 15.69
N VAL A 658 -12.19 15.09 15.52
CA VAL A 658 -13.17 14.95 16.61
C VAL A 658 -13.95 13.65 16.44
N GLY A 659 -14.22 12.93 17.53
CA GLY A 659 -15.00 11.71 17.57
C GLY A 659 -14.56 10.79 18.70
N GLU A 660 -15.21 9.63 18.81
CA GLU A 660 -14.85 8.64 19.79
C GLU A 660 -13.50 7.99 19.50
N ALA A 661 -12.83 7.56 20.57
CA ALA A 661 -11.54 6.86 20.47
C ALA A 661 -11.65 5.49 21.14
N ILE A 662 -11.23 4.44 20.42
CA ILE A 662 -11.16 3.07 20.94
C ILE A 662 -9.79 2.45 20.74
N SER A 663 -9.46 1.47 21.58
CA SER A 663 -8.25 0.67 21.43
C SER A 663 -8.47 -0.56 20.55
N GLY A 664 -7.40 -1.13 20.02
CA GLY A 664 -7.45 -2.41 19.29
C GLY A 664 -8.03 -3.56 20.12
N MET A 665 -7.79 -3.59 21.44
CA MET A 665 -8.39 -4.59 22.34
C MET A 665 -9.91 -4.43 22.45
N GLU A 666 -10.40 -3.20 22.54
CA GLU A 666 -11.85 -2.93 22.56
C GLU A 666 -12.47 -3.28 21.22
N LEU A 667 -11.80 -2.96 20.12
CA LEU A 667 -12.23 -3.34 18.77
C LEU A 667 -12.28 -4.87 18.61
N GLU A 668 -11.30 -5.59 19.13
CA GLU A 668 -11.23 -7.06 19.05
C GLU A 668 -12.35 -7.73 19.89
N ALA A 669 -12.71 -7.13 21.02
CA ALA A 669 -13.78 -7.61 21.90
C ALA A 669 -15.18 -7.41 21.29
N MET A 670 -15.36 -6.47 20.36
CA MET A 670 -16.64 -6.22 19.68
C MET A 670 -16.95 -7.28 18.62
N SER A 671 -18.19 -7.74 18.56
CA SER A 671 -18.68 -8.51 17.43
C SER A 671 -18.67 -7.67 16.15
N GLN A 672 -18.69 -8.31 14.96
CA GLN A 672 -18.72 -7.59 13.70
C GLN A 672 -19.94 -6.66 13.59
N LYS A 673 -21.10 -7.16 13.99
CA LYS A 673 -22.35 -6.38 13.95
C LYS A 673 -22.32 -5.17 14.89
N GLU A 674 -21.85 -5.36 16.13
CA GLU A 674 -21.71 -4.26 17.09
C GLU A 674 -20.73 -3.20 16.62
N PHE A 675 -19.64 -3.61 15.97
CA PHE A 675 -18.67 -2.68 15.40
C PHE A 675 -19.27 -1.90 14.23
N GLU A 676 -19.96 -2.56 13.32
CA GLU A 676 -20.66 -1.90 12.22
C GLU A 676 -21.66 -0.84 12.72
N GLU A 677 -22.42 -1.12 13.79
CA GLU A 677 -23.35 -0.14 14.38
C GLU A 677 -22.64 1.12 14.94
N LYS A 678 -21.38 0.98 15.42
CA LYS A 678 -20.61 2.07 16.06
C LYS A 678 -19.58 2.75 15.17
N VAL A 679 -19.24 2.20 14.01
CA VAL A 679 -18.14 2.67 13.18
C VAL A 679 -18.27 4.13 12.77
N GLU A 680 -19.51 4.64 12.69
CA GLU A 680 -19.81 6.04 12.37
C GLU A 680 -19.43 7.03 13.49
N GLU A 681 -19.39 6.62 14.73
CA GLU A 681 -19.10 7.46 15.89
C GLU A 681 -17.61 7.51 16.21
N ILE A 682 -16.85 6.48 15.77
CA ILE A 682 -15.44 6.30 16.11
C ILE A 682 -14.55 6.94 15.06
N SER A 683 -13.76 7.94 15.45
CA SER A 683 -12.81 8.64 14.57
C SER A 683 -11.34 8.39 14.93
N ILE A 684 -11.05 7.70 16.04
CA ILE A 684 -9.68 7.46 16.51
C ILE A 684 -9.53 6.01 16.93
N TYR A 685 -8.66 5.28 16.24
CA TYR A 685 -8.33 3.89 16.53
C TYR A 685 -6.87 3.79 16.97
N ALA A 686 -6.64 3.34 18.20
CA ALA A 686 -5.33 3.27 18.84
C ALA A 686 -4.91 1.82 19.14
N ARG A 687 -3.61 1.52 19.14
CA ARG A 687 -3.08 0.17 19.38
C ARG A 687 -3.65 -0.89 18.42
N VAL A 688 -3.81 -0.53 17.15
CA VAL A 688 -4.36 -1.43 16.12
C VAL A 688 -3.26 -2.19 15.38
N ASN A 689 -3.59 -3.40 14.95
CA ASN A 689 -2.78 -4.24 14.09
C ASN A 689 -3.26 -4.16 12.62
N PRO A 690 -2.55 -4.76 11.64
CA PRO A 690 -2.95 -4.74 10.23
C PRO A 690 -4.35 -5.32 9.97
N GLU A 691 -4.77 -6.35 10.69
CA GLU A 691 -6.11 -6.96 10.54
C GLU A 691 -7.21 -6.00 11.00
N HIS A 692 -6.96 -5.26 12.08
CA HIS A 692 -7.87 -4.21 12.55
C HIS A 692 -8.04 -3.11 11.50
N LYS A 693 -6.95 -2.68 10.82
CA LYS A 693 -7.01 -1.67 9.75
C LYS A 693 -7.93 -2.11 8.60
N ILE A 694 -7.82 -3.39 8.18
CA ILE A 694 -8.73 -3.98 7.16
C ILE A 694 -10.18 -3.99 7.66
N ARG A 695 -10.40 -4.40 8.91
CA ARG A 695 -11.74 -4.48 9.51
C ARG A 695 -12.43 -3.13 9.55
N ILE A 696 -11.69 -2.06 9.89
CA ILE A 696 -12.19 -0.68 9.90
C ILE A 696 -12.60 -0.25 8.49
N VAL A 697 -11.72 -0.42 7.50
CA VAL A 697 -12.00 -0.06 6.10
C VAL A 697 -13.24 -0.80 5.58
N LYS A 698 -13.33 -2.12 5.82
CA LYS A 698 -14.47 -2.94 5.38
C LYS A 698 -15.79 -2.52 6.05
N ALA A 699 -15.77 -2.18 7.34
CA ALA A 699 -16.97 -1.73 8.04
C ALA A 699 -17.50 -0.40 7.48
N LEU A 700 -16.61 0.58 7.23
CA LEU A 700 -16.98 1.85 6.60
C LEU A 700 -17.55 1.64 5.19
N LYS A 701 -16.92 0.77 4.38
CA LYS A 701 -17.45 0.41 3.05
C LYS A 701 -18.81 -0.27 3.10
N ALA A 702 -19.07 -1.12 4.10
CA ALA A 702 -20.36 -1.77 4.31
C ALA A 702 -21.48 -0.77 4.60
N HIS A 703 -21.16 0.40 5.18
CA HIS A 703 -22.07 1.54 5.35
C HIS A 703 -22.25 2.40 4.07
N GLY A 704 -21.60 2.03 2.98
CA GLY A 704 -21.73 2.70 1.68
C GLY A 704 -20.74 3.85 1.47
N HIS A 705 -19.77 4.04 2.37
CA HIS A 705 -18.73 5.04 2.21
C HIS A 705 -17.72 4.67 1.13
N GLN A 706 -17.20 5.70 0.46
CA GLN A 706 -16.04 5.60 -0.41
C GLN A 706 -14.78 5.95 0.39
N VAL A 707 -14.02 4.93 0.72
CA VAL A 707 -12.93 5.04 1.69
C VAL A 707 -11.58 5.22 1.00
N ALA A 708 -10.84 6.29 1.34
CA ALA A 708 -9.41 6.40 1.09
C ALA A 708 -8.64 5.90 2.31
N MET A 709 -7.59 5.12 2.10
CA MET A 709 -6.64 4.70 3.15
C MET A 709 -5.24 5.18 2.83
N THR A 710 -4.62 5.91 3.75
CA THR A 710 -3.23 6.35 3.63
C THR A 710 -2.34 5.58 4.60
N GLY A 711 -1.11 5.31 4.20
CA GLY A 711 -0.10 4.67 5.05
C GLY A 711 1.27 4.68 4.39
N ASP A 712 2.32 4.45 5.16
CA ASP A 712 3.72 4.50 4.73
C ASP A 712 4.46 3.15 4.90
N GLY A 713 3.83 2.20 5.62
CA GLY A 713 4.41 0.91 5.96
C GLY A 713 3.80 -0.30 5.26
N VAL A 714 4.50 -1.43 5.35
CA VAL A 714 4.04 -2.74 4.85
C VAL A 714 2.78 -3.21 5.61
N ASN A 715 2.67 -2.86 6.89
CA ASN A 715 1.53 -3.11 7.76
C ASN A 715 0.23 -2.45 7.29
N ASP A 716 0.32 -1.38 6.47
CA ASP A 716 -0.82 -0.69 5.89
C ASP A 716 -1.27 -1.28 4.56
N ALA A 717 -0.38 -2.01 3.89
CA ALA A 717 -0.62 -2.51 2.53
C ALA A 717 -1.94 -3.29 2.37
N PRO A 718 -2.37 -4.16 3.31
CA PRO A 718 -3.65 -4.84 3.19
C PRO A 718 -4.84 -3.89 3.29
N ALA A 719 -4.81 -2.90 4.19
CA ALA A 719 -5.87 -1.92 4.34
C ALA A 719 -5.91 -0.93 3.16
N ILE A 720 -4.73 -0.50 2.67
CA ILE A 720 -4.57 0.30 1.44
C ILE A 720 -5.18 -0.41 0.24
N LYS A 721 -4.99 -1.73 0.12
CA LYS A 721 -5.58 -2.53 -0.97
C LYS A 721 -7.10 -2.74 -0.80
N ALA A 722 -7.60 -2.83 0.44
CA ALA A 722 -9.01 -3.03 0.74
C ALA A 722 -9.86 -1.76 0.53
N ALA A 723 -9.25 -0.59 0.61
CA ALA A 723 -9.90 0.70 0.39
C ALA A 723 -10.27 0.92 -1.08
N ASP A 724 -11.23 1.82 -1.35
CA ASP A 724 -11.59 2.23 -2.71
C ASP A 724 -10.45 2.99 -3.38
N ILE A 725 -9.69 3.76 -2.60
CA ILE A 725 -8.41 4.34 -3.01
C ILE A 725 -7.35 4.12 -1.92
N GLY A 726 -6.28 3.45 -2.29
CA GLY A 726 -5.08 3.32 -1.46
C GLY A 726 -4.05 4.37 -1.81
N ILE A 727 -3.54 5.07 -0.81
CA ILE A 727 -2.55 6.14 -0.95
C ILE A 727 -1.31 5.75 -0.16
N ALA A 728 -0.24 5.37 -0.87
CA ALA A 728 1.05 5.13 -0.24
C ALA A 728 1.79 6.47 -0.06
N MET A 729 2.12 6.78 1.19
CA MET A 729 2.97 7.90 1.54
C MET A 729 4.42 7.43 1.47
N GLY A 730 5.26 8.14 0.74
CA GLY A 730 6.66 7.73 0.57
C GLY A 730 7.61 8.90 0.73
N ILE A 731 8.75 8.62 1.36
CA ILE A 731 9.86 9.56 1.45
C ILE A 731 10.77 9.40 0.22
N THR A 732 10.57 8.34 -0.57
CA THR A 732 11.37 8.00 -1.77
C THR A 732 10.51 8.02 -3.01
#